data_6c157ed5b39fa736ccacd124c6658ef0
#
_entry.id   6c157ed5b39fa736ccacd124c6658ef0
#
_cell.length_a   1.000
_cell.length_b   1.000
_cell.length_c   1.000
_cell.angle_alpha   90.00
_cell.angle_beta   90.00
_cell.angle_gamma   90.00
#
_symmetry.space_group_name_H-M   'P 1'
#
loop_
_entity.id
_entity.type
_entity.pdbx_description
1 polymer ?
#
loop_
_entity_poly.entity_id
_entity_poly.type
_entity_poly.pdbx_seq_one_letter_code
_entity_poly.pdbx_strand_id
1 'polypeptide(L)'
;MSTPLKTLITKLNPLCRHATERAASACLARGHYEVDLEHLFLALLEEATGDLPLALRASRVDPHALRADLERELTRLKTGNTRTPVFSVHLIALFEQAWLIASLDSQLGRIRSGHLLLALLTAPDLAQFAQRMSSQFAEMNVTDLKHKFDEIMAGSSEAEPRQADDEGADVASAADGIAPAAGPSKTPALDTYTSNLTQRARDGKIDPVIGREAEIRQAIDILMRRRQNNPIMTGEAGVGKTAVVEGLALRIAADDVPPPLRGVALHVLDMGLLQAGASVKGEFENRLKSVIDEVKKSAHPIILFIDEAHTIIGAGGQAGQNDAANLLKPALARGELRTIAATTWSEYKKYFEKDAALARRFQVVKVEEPSEPLAAAMLRGMSGLMEKHFNVRILDDAITEAVRLSHRYISGRQLPDKAISVLDTACAKVALAHSATPAAIDDTKKRIERIDAEIASLEREAAGGAPHDERLGELRGARDTALEQLAKDEARYEAERVIVAEITELRDTLDKARGPSEDGQPVDVQATRDKLAERVAALHALQGGEPMVPLQVDGHVVAEIVAAWTGIPLGRMVKDEIDTVLNLQPLLTARVIGQDHALDAIAQRVRTATANLEDPNKPRGVFMFVGPSGVGKTETALALADVLYGGERKMVTINMSEYQEAHSVSGLKGSPPGYVGYGEGGVLTEAVRRNPYSVVLLDEVEKAHPDVLEMFFQVFDKGAMDDAEGREIDFRNTLIILTSNVGSAAVMQACLNKPAEELPDPDALAETLRPQLYKTFKPAFLGRMKVVPYYPISDDVLVEIIELKLERIRRRIEANHKAAFEWDESLVEAVLARCTEVDSGARNVDHILNGTLLPEIAGHVLGRIADGAAIARIAVRADEAGEFTYTVE
;
A
#
# COMPACT_ATOMS: atom_id res chain seq x y z
N MET A 1 -11.80 -16.15 -11.62
CA MET A 1 -12.15 -14.74 -11.23
C MET A 1 -12.84 -14.14 -12.43
N SER A 2 -14.08 -13.67 -12.27
CA SER A 2 -14.79 -12.99 -13.37
C SER A 2 -14.11 -11.65 -13.65
N THR A 3 -13.85 -11.37 -14.90
CA THR A 3 -13.30 -10.08 -15.34
C THR A 3 -14.22 -8.95 -14.87
N PRO A 4 -13.70 -7.85 -14.26
CA PRO A 4 -14.56 -6.77 -13.81
C PRO A 4 -15.43 -6.25 -14.97
N LEU A 5 -16.74 -6.18 -14.77
CA LEU A 5 -17.71 -5.74 -15.80
C LEU A 5 -17.31 -4.41 -16.45
N LYS A 6 -16.74 -3.48 -15.67
CA LYS A 6 -16.24 -2.20 -16.17
C LYS A 6 -15.17 -2.38 -17.26
N THR A 7 -14.28 -3.35 -17.08
CA THR A 7 -13.23 -3.66 -18.07
C THR A 7 -13.82 -4.24 -19.35
N LEU A 8 -14.82 -5.13 -19.27
CA LEU A 8 -15.50 -5.71 -20.44
C LEU A 8 -16.24 -4.64 -21.25
N ILE A 9 -16.93 -3.72 -20.59
CA ILE A 9 -17.61 -2.60 -21.25
C ILE A 9 -16.62 -1.69 -21.99
N THR A 10 -15.40 -1.47 -21.47
CA THR A 10 -14.38 -0.69 -22.18
C THR A 10 -13.86 -1.38 -23.44
N LYS A 11 -13.97 -2.70 -23.53
CA LYS A 11 -13.58 -3.49 -24.72
C LYS A 11 -14.64 -3.53 -25.82
N LEU A 12 -15.87 -3.10 -25.55
CA LEU A 12 -16.89 -2.94 -26.59
C LEU A 12 -16.49 -1.83 -27.57
N ASN A 13 -16.76 -2.04 -28.86
CA ASN A 13 -16.62 -0.97 -29.83
C ASN A 13 -17.67 0.14 -29.57
N PRO A 14 -17.58 1.33 -30.21
CA PRO A 14 -18.50 2.42 -29.93
C PRO A 14 -19.98 2.04 -30.20
N LEU A 15 -20.28 1.26 -31.27
CA LEU A 15 -21.61 0.80 -31.59
C LEU A 15 -22.19 -0.12 -30.51
N CYS A 16 -21.46 -1.14 -30.11
CA CYS A 16 -21.89 -2.07 -29.06
C CYS A 16 -22.04 -1.38 -27.68
N ARG A 17 -21.19 -0.39 -27.40
CA ARG A 17 -21.30 0.40 -26.16
C ARG A 17 -22.60 1.22 -26.18
N HIS A 18 -22.87 1.93 -27.27
CA HIS A 18 -24.11 2.70 -27.44
C HIS A 18 -25.35 1.80 -27.35
N ALA A 19 -25.33 0.64 -28.02
CA ALA A 19 -26.39 -0.35 -27.92
C ALA A 19 -26.61 -0.84 -26.48
N THR A 20 -25.54 -1.02 -25.69
CA THR A 20 -25.63 -1.42 -24.28
C THR A 20 -26.26 -0.32 -23.43
N GLU A 21 -25.92 0.94 -23.65
CA GLU A 21 -26.53 2.10 -22.97
C GLU A 21 -28.03 2.22 -23.31
N ARG A 22 -28.39 2.01 -24.57
CA ARG A 22 -29.80 1.99 -25.01
C ARG A 22 -30.58 0.82 -24.41
N ALA A 23 -29.95 -0.36 -24.32
CA ALA A 23 -30.56 -1.52 -23.68
C ALA A 23 -30.82 -1.24 -22.17
N ALA A 24 -29.90 -0.58 -21.46
CA ALA A 24 -30.11 -0.17 -20.06
C ALA A 24 -31.24 0.87 -19.94
N SER A 25 -31.30 1.84 -20.83
CA SER A 25 -32.39 2.85 -20.89
C SER A 25 -33.74 2.22 -21.17
N ALA A 26 -33.81 1.27 -22.11
CA ALA A 26 -35.03 0.53 -22.45
C ALA A 26 -35.52 -0.36 -21.30
N CYS A 27 -34.59 -0.97 -20.54
CA CYS A 27 -34.89 -1.74 -19.34
C CYS A 27 -35.52 -0.83 -18.27
N LEU A 28 -34.92 0.34 -18.02
CA LEU A 28 -35.41 1.31 -17.05
C LEU A 28 -36.81 1.83 -17.45
N ALA A 29 -37.01 2.20 -18.73
CA ALA A 29 -38.30 2.70 -19.23
C ALA A 29 -39.43 1.68 -19.10
N ARG A 30 -39.10 0.37 -19.14
CA ARG A 30 -40.08 -0.73 -18.99
C ARG A 30 -40.21 -1.19 -17.51
N GLY A 31 -39.44 -0.63 -16.59
CA GLY A 31 -39.44 -0.97 -15.17
C GLY A 31 -38.98 -2.39 -14.87
N HIS A 32 -38.06 -2.94 -15.67
CA HIS A 32 -37.46 -4.26 -15.44
C HIS A 32 -36.35 -4.19 -14.39
N TYR A 33 -36.05 -5.31 -13.70
CA TYR A 33 -35.04 -5.37 -12.64
C TYR A 33 -33.62 -5.54 -13.14
N GLU A 34 -33.45 -6.23 -14.29
CA GLU A 34 -32.15 -6.55 -14.86
C GLU A 34 -32.13 -6.25 -16.37
N VAL A 35 -30.98 -5.78 -16.84
CA VAL A 35 -30.70 -5.65 -18.26
C VAL A 35 -30.24 -7.02 -18.76
N ASP A 36 -31.04 -7.67 -19.58
CA ASP A 36 -30.78 -9.02 -20.07
C ASP A 36 -30.50 -9.04 -21.59
N LEU A 37 -30.22 -10.21 -22.14
CA LEU A 37 -29.87 -10.45 -23.54
C LEU A 37 -30.86 -9.86 -24.51
N GLU A 38 -32.17 -9.97 -24.25
CA GLU A 38 -33.26 -9.47 -25.09
C GLU A 38 -33.17 -7.95 -25.27
N HIS A 39 -32.83 -7.20 -24.19
CA HIS A 39 -32.66 -5.75 -24.28
C HIS A 39 -31.48 -5.38 -25.19
N LEU A 40 -30.36 -6.10 -25.08
CA LEU A 40 -29.16 -5.83 -25.84
C LEU A 40 -29.38 -6.15 -27.34
N PHE A 41 -29.91 -7.34 -27.65
CA PHE A 41 -30.11 -7.74 -29.05
C PHE A 41 -31.20 -6.92 -29.73
N LEU A 42 -32.21 -6.46 -29.00
CA LEU A 42 -33.19 -5.52 -29.54
C LEU A 42 -32.54 -4.17 -29.90
N ALA A 43 -31.67 -3.65 -29.03
CA ALA A 43 -30.93 -2.42 -29.29
C ALA A 43 -29.95 -2.57 -30.49
N LEU A 44 -29.30 -3.73 -30.62
CA LEU A 44 -28.41 -4.03 -31.75
C LEU A 44 -29.15 -4.18 -33.08
N LEU A 45 -30.41 -4.66 -33.11
CA LEU A 45 -31.23 -4.75 -34.31
C LEU A 45 -31.62 -3.38 -34.86
N GLU A 46 -31.61 -2.33 -34.07
CA GLU A 46 -31.87 -0.96 -34.49
C GLU A 46 -30.71 -0.30 -35.26
N GLU A 47 -29.50 -0.90 -35.16
CA GLU A 47 -28.29 -0.43 -35.83
C GLU A 47 -28.17 -1.01 -37.25
N ALA A 48 -28.69 -0.31 -38.23
CA ALA A 48 -28.84 -0.80 -39.62
C ALA A 48 -27.51 -1.18 -40.30
N THR A 49 -26.39 -0.63 -39.87
CA THR A 49 -25.05 -0.76 -40.49
C THR A 49 -24.08 -1.64 -39.73
N GLY A 50 -24.49 -2.26 -38.62
CA GLY A 50 -23.67 -3.15 -37.80
C GLY A 50 -23.50 -4.57 -38.39
N ASP A 51 -22.69 -5.39 -37.67
CA ASP A 51 -22.45 -6.79 -38.06
C ASP A 51 -23.72 -7.65 -37.96
N LEU A 52 -24.59 -7.40 -36.94
CA LEU A 52 -25.77 -8.21 -36.68
C LEU A 52 -26.73 -8.23 -37.90
N PRO A 53 -27.15 -7.11 -38.54
CA PRO A 53 -27.97 -7.14 -39.75
C PRO A 53 -27.33 -7.87 -40.94
N LEU A 54 -25.99 -7.81 -41.07
CA LEU A 54 -25.30 -8.55 -42.13
C LEU A 54 -25.34 -10.07 -41.88
N ALA A 55 -25.10 -10.48 -40.63
CA ALA A 55 -25.22 -11.87 -40.25
C ALA A 55 -26.63 -12.45 -40.48
N LEU A 56 -27.69 -11.67 -40.13
CA LEU A 56 -29.08 -12.06 -40.38
C LEU A 56 -29.36 -12.24 -41.88
N ARG A 57 -28.89 -11.31 -42.70
CA ARG A 57 -29.05 -11.40 -44.18
C ARG A 57 -28.31 -12.62 -44.73
N ALA A 58 -27.05 -12.86 -44.29
CA ALA A 58 -26.28 -14.01 -44.74
C ALA A 58 -26.94 -15.34 -44.37
N SER A 59 -27.59 -15.38 -43.20
CA SER A 59 -28.31 -16.56 -42.70
C SER A 59 -29.76 -16.66 -43.20
N ARG A 60 -30.25 -15.71 -43.99
CA ARG A 60 -31.63 -15.60 -44.49
C ARG A 60 -32.71 -15.55 -43.39
N VAL A 61 -32.35 -14.96 -42.23
CA VAL A 61 -33.23 -14.77 -41.08
C VAL A 61 -33.98 -13.44 -41.25
N ASP A 62 -35.30 -13.44 -41.00
CA ASP A 62 -36.13 -12.23 -41.04
C ASP A 62 -35.91 -11.37 -39.76
N PRO A 63 -35.34 -10.15 -39.90
CA PRO A 63 -35.13 -9.25 -38.77
C PRO A 63 -36.42 -8.83 -38.05
N HIS A 64 -37.54 -8.77 -38.77
CA HIS A 64 -38.84 -8.39 -38.19
C HIS A 64 -39.41 -9.50 -37.32
N ALA A 65 -39.26 -10.76 -37.74
CA ALA A 65 -39.68 -11.91 -36.95
C ALA A 65 -38.83 -12.04 -35.66
N LEU A 66 -37.50 -11.85 -35.76
CA LEU A 66 -36.61 -11.84 -34.62
C LEU A 66 -36.97 -10.73 -33.62
N ARG A 67 -37.22 -9.51 -34.12
CA ARG A 67 -37.64 -8.38 -33.28
C ARG A 67 -38.95 -8.68 -32.54
N ALA A 68 -39.97 -9.21 -33.23
CA ALA A 68 -41.23 -9.55 -32.62
C ALA A 68 -41.10 -10.62 -31.51
N ASP A 69 -40.21 -11.58 -31.71
CA ASP A 69 -39.92 -12.62 -30.70
C ASP A 69 -39.25 -12.00 -29.48
N LEU A 70 -38.23 -11.17 -29.66
CA LEU A 70 -37.52 -10.48 -28.54
C LEU A 70 -38.47 -9.56 -27.76
N GLU A 71 -39.32 -8.81 -28.44
CA GLU A 71 -40.33 -7.96 -27.78
C GLU A 71 -41.36 -8.76 -26.99
N ARG A 72 -41.72 -9.96 -27.45
CA ARG A 72 -42.62 -10.89 -26.76
C ARG A 72 -41.95 -11.44 -25.50
N GLU A 73 -40.69 -11.81 -25.55
CA GLU A 73 -39.97 -12.28 -24.37
C GLU A 73 -39.76 -11.15 -23.33
N LEU A 74 -39.47 -9.93 -23.76
CA LEU A 74 -39.42 -8.76 -22.87
C LEU A 74 -40.72 -8.53 -22.09
N THR A 75 -41.91 -8.81 -22.68
CA THR A 75 -43.19 -8.66 -21.98
C THR A 75 -43.39 -9.72 -20.88
N ARG A 76 -42.59 -10.78 -20.88
CA ARG A 76 -42.62 -11.82 -19.83
C ARG A 76 -41.74 -11.51 -18.63
N LEU A 77 -40.85 -10.54 -18.73
CA LEU A 77 -39.95 -10.16 -17.64
C LEU A 77 -40.76 -9.44 -16.53
N LYS A 78 -40.28 -9.61 -15.28
CA LYS A 78 -40.90 -8.95 -14.13
C LYS A 78 -40.74 -7.44 -14.21
N THR A 79 -41.85 -6.72 -14.02
CA THR A 79 -41.93 -5.26 -14.01
C THR A 79 -42.14 -4.70 -12.61
N GLY A 80 -41.92 -3.41 -12.38
CA GLY A 80 -42.15 -2.72 -11.10
C GLY A 80 -40.88 -2.29 -10.40
N ASN A 81 -39.73 -2.33 -11.09
CA ASN A 81 -38.48 -1.81 -10.52
C ASN A 81 -38.46 -0.27 -10.55
N THR A 82 -38.24 0.34 -9.38
CA THR A 82 -38.06 1.79 -9.20
C THR A 82 -36.60 2.20 -8.97
N ARG A 83 -35.68 1.22 -8.96
CA ARG A 83 -34.23 1.43 -8.77
C ARG A 83 -33.47 1.26 -10.07
N THR A 84 -32.21 1.70 -10.09
CA THR A 84 -31.32 1.47 -11.23
C THR A 84 -31.18 -0.03 -11.51
N PRO A 85 -31.50 -0.51 -12.76
CA PRO A 85 -31.39 -1.91 -13.08
C PRO A 85 -29.93 -2.37 -13.08
N VAL A 86 -29.70 -3.65 -12.73
CA VAL A 86 -28.38 -4.30 -12.78
C VAL A 86 -28.25 -5.11 -14.06
N PHE A 87 -27.01 -5.40 -14.49
CA PHE A 87 -26.78 -6.31 -15.61
C PHE A 87 -27.00 -7.77 -15.18
N SER A 88 -27.70 -8.54 -16.01
CA SER A 88 -27.92 -9.97 -15.76
C SER A 88 -26.60 -10.77 -15.80
N VAL A 89 -26.57 -11.90 -15.15
CA VAL A 89 -25.44 -12.83 -15.19
C VAL A 89 -25.17 -13.31 -16.61
N HIS A 90 -26.23 -13.47 -17.41
CA HIS A 90 -26.16 -13.93 -18.81
C HIS A 90 -25.51 -12.86 -19.72
N LEU A 91 -25.79 -11.60 -19.46
CA LEU A 91 -25.20 -10.50 -20.23
C LEU A 91 -23.70 -10.35 -19.92
N ILE A 92 -23.29 -10.54 -18.67
CA ILE A 92 -21.88 -10.55 -18.29
C ILE A 92 -21.16 -11.72 -18.96
N ALA A 93 -21.74 -12.92 -18.92
CA ALA A 93 -21.18 -14.10 -19.57
C ALA A 93 -21.08 -13.91 -21.11
N LEU A 94 -22.04 -13.23 -21.73
CA LEU A 94 -21.99 -12.92 -23.16
C LEU A 94 -20.78 -12.03 -23.48
N PHE A 95 -20.54 -10.98 -22.71
CA PHE A 95 -19.39 -10.09 -22.93
C PHE A 95 -18.06 -10.80 -22.72
N GLU A 96 -17.95 -11.67 -21.72
CA GLU A 96 -16.74 -12.50 -21.47
C GLU A 96 -16.46 -13.43 -22.68
N GLN A 97 -17.48 -14.15 -23.16
CA GLN A 97 -17.32 -15.05 -24.30
C GLN A 97 -17.05 -14.31 -25.60
N ALA A 98 -17.73 -13.18 -25.83
CA ALA A 98 -17.50 -12.33 -26.99
C ALA A 98 -16.09 -11.73 -27.02
N TRP A 99 -15.54 -11.37 -25.84
CA TRP A 99 -14.16 -10.92 -25.73
C TRP A 99 -13.17 -12.03 -26.08
N LEU A 100 -13.40 -13.26 -25.62
CA LEU A 100 -12.57 -14.40 -26.00
C LEU A 100 -12.56 -14.62 -27.51
N ILE A 101 -13.72 -14.56 -28.15
CA ILE A 101 -13.82 -14.72 -29.63
C ILE A 101 -13.13 -13.55 -30.34
N ALA A 102 -13.36 -12.30 -29.91
CA ALA A 102 -12.76 -11.11 -30.52
C ALA A 102 -11.24 -11.12 -30.41
N SER A 103 -10.71 -11.45 -29.21
CA SER A 103 -9.26 -11.39 -28.92
C SER A 103 -8.50 -12.59 -29.48
N LEU A 104 -9.07 -13.81 -29.42
CA LEU A 104 -8.37 -15.07 -29.77
C LEU A 104 -8.66 -15.50 -31.22
N ASP A 105 -9.93 -15.51 -31.66
CA ASP A 105 -10.29 -16.00 -32.97
C ASP A 105 -10.09 -14.90 -34.05
N SER A 106 -10.50 -13.66 -33.75
CA SER A 106 -10.46 -12.54 -34.70
C SER A 106 -9.24 -11.63 -34.54
N GLN A 107 -8.46 -11.75 -33.47
CA GLN A 107 -7.28 -10.94 -33.12
C GLN A 107 -7.59 -9.41 -33.16
N LEU A 108 -8.76 -9.03 -32.66
CA LEU A 108 -9.21 -7.63 -32.60
C LEU A 108 -9.18 -7.11 -31.19
N GLY A 109 -8.79 -5.84 -31.00
CA GLY A 109 -8.71 -5.18 -29.70
C GLY A 109 -10.08 -4.77 -29.12
N ARG A 110 -11.17 -4.93 -29.87
CA ARG A 110 -12.54 -4.55 -29.46
C ARG A 110 -13.58 -5.59 -29.85
N ILE A 111 -14.64 -5.67 -29.06
CA ILE A 111 -15.79 -6.54 -29.27
C ILE A 111 -16.73 -5.85 -30.25
N ARG A 112 -17.09 -6.53 -31.33
CA ARG A 112 -18.10 -6.11 -32.36
C ARG A 112 -19.41 -6.85 -32.11
N SER A 113 -20.51 -6.37 -32.70
CA SER A 113 -21.81 -7.02 -32.57
C SER A 113 -21.85 -8.44 -33.19
N GLY A 114 -21.01 -8.70 -34.18
CA GLY A 114 -20.80 -10.05 -34.70
C GLY A 114 -20.19 -11.02 -33.73
N HIS A 115 -19.25 -10.56 -32.89
CA HIS A 115 -18.67 -11.39 -31.81
C HIS A 115 -19.68 -11.67 -30.69
N LEU A 116 -20.58 -10.70 -30.38
CA LEU A 116 -21.68 -10.93 -29.43
C LEU A 116 -22.64 -11.99 -29.96
N LEU A 117 -22.96 -11.95 -31.23
CA LEU A 117 -23.80 -12.97 -31.88
C LEU A 117 -23.14 -14.35 -31.88
N LEU A 118 -21.87 -14.43 -32.26
CA LEU A 118 -21.11 -15.69 -32.20
C LEU A 118 -21.05 -16.26 -30.80
N ALA A 119 -20.77 -15.43 -29.77
CA ALA A 119 -20.76 -15.84 -28.38
C ALA A 119 -22.12 -16.38 -27.92
N LEU A 120 -23.21 -15.73 -28.32
CA LEU A 120 -24.58 -16.18 -28.03
C LEU A 120 -24.86 -17.58 -28.59
N LEU A 121 -24.38 -17.84 -29.81
CA LEU A 121 -24.68 -19.09 -30.53
C LEU A 121 -23.72 -20.23 -30.23
N THR A 122 -22.49 -19.93 -29.76
CA THR A 122 -21.44 -20.96 -29.55
C THR A 122 -21.28 -21.38 -28.07
N ALA A 123 -21.54 -20.48 -27.11
CA ALA A 123 -21.42 -20.84 -25.71
C ALA A 123 -22.61 -21.73 -25.27
N PRO A 124 -22.39 -22.94 -24.72
CA PRO A 124 -23.45 -23.92 -24.43
C PRO A 124 -24.60 -23.35 -23.60
N ASP A 125 -24.26 -22.60 -22.56
CA ASP A 125 -25.25 -22.01 -21.66
C ASP A 125 -26.07 -20.90 -22.35
N LEU A 126 -25.42 -20.05 -23.15
CA LEU A 126 -26.06 -18.94 -23.86
C LEU A 126 -26.90 -19.41 -25.09
N ALA A 127 -26.47 -20.48 -25.76
CA ALA A 127 -27.20 -21.06 -26.88
C ALA A 127 -28.59 -21.57 -26.48
N GLN A 128 -28.77 -22.09 -25.27
CA GLN A 128 -30.08 -22.47 -24.76
C GLN A 128 -30.98 -21.25 -24.56
N PHE A 129 -30.42 -20.12 -24.08
CA PHE A 129 -31.16 -18.87 -23.98
C PHE A 129 -31.49 -18.30 -25.33
N ALA A 130 -30.58 -18.35 -26.32
CA ALA A 130 -30.82 -17.92 -27.66
C ALA A 130 -32.06 -18.62 -28.28
N GLN A 131 -32.15 -19.95 -28.15
CA GLN A 131 -33.28 -20.73 -28.62
C GLN A 131 -34.60 -20.41 -27.90
N ARG A 132 -34.55 -20.03 -26.63
CA ARG A 132 -35.73 -19.56 -25.88
C ARG A 132 -36.18 -18.18 -26.31
N MET A 133 -35.24 -17.28 -26.59
CA MET A 133 -35.55 -15.90 -27.03
C MET A 133 -36.21 -15.88 -28.41
N SER A 134 -35.71 -16.67 -29.36
CA SER A 134 -36.31 -16.81 -30.69
C SER A 134 -35.86 -18.09 -31.39
N SER A 135 -36.80 -18.75 -32.09
CA SER A 135 -36.47 -19.88 -32.94
C SER A 135 -35.57 -19.47 -34.13
N GLN A 136 -35.56 -18.19 -34.49
CA GLN A 136 -34.75 -17.64 -35.58
C GLN A 136 -33.24 -17.80 -35.36
N PHE A 137 -32.77 -17.83 -34.10
CA PHE A 137 -31.36 -18.09 -33.79
C PHE A 137 -30.96 -19.55 -34.09
N ALA A 138 -31.91 -20.50 -34.06
CA ALA A 138 -31.63 -21.89 -34.41
C ALA A 138 -31.45 -22.12 -35.90
N GLU A 139 -31.98 -21.22 -36.77
CA GLU A 139 -31.83 -21.27 -38.22
C GLU A 139 -30.47 -20.79 -38.72
N MET A 140 -29.66 -20.14 -37.85
CA MET A 140 -28.34 -19.63 -38.19
C MET A 140 -27.28 -20.73 -38.22
N ASN A 141 -26.54 -20.82 -39.34
CA ASN A 141 -25.41 -21.75 -39.44
C ASN A 141 -24.17 -21.17 -38.78
N VAL A 142 -23.94 -21.60 -37.53
CA VAL A 142 -22.81 -21.13 -36.69
C VAL A 142 -21.45 -21.43 -37.33
N THR A 143 -21.33 -22.57 -38.03
CA THR A 143 -20.08 -22.98 -38.69
C THR A 143 -19.72 -22.04 -39.83
N ASP A 144 -20.69 -21.70 -40.65
CA ASP A 144 -20.47 -20.74 -41.75
C ASP A 144 -20.18 -19.33 -41.23
N LEU A 145 -20.89 -18.88 -40.16
CA LEU A 145 -20.66 -17.59 -39.52
C LEU A 145 -19.24 -17.50 -38.91
N LYS A 146 -18.75 -18.59 -38.35
CA LYS A 146 -17.40 -18.61 -37.79
C LYS A 146 -16.31 -18.62 -38.88
N HIS A 147 -16.46 -19.47 -39.89
CA HIS A 147 -15.42 -19.63 -40.92
C HIS A 147 -15.38 -18.51 -41.97
N LYS A 148 -16.48 -17.85 -42.23
CA LYS A 148 -16.61 -16.74 -43.20
C LYS A 148 -16.86 -15.39 -42.55
N PHE A 149 -16.47 -15.24 -41.27
CA PHE A 149 -16.77 -14.04 -40.48
C PHE A 149 -16.34 -12.75 -41.17
N ASP A 150 -15.06 -12.68 -41.57
CA ASP A 150 -14.52 -11.48 -42.25
C ASP A 150 -15.18 -11.18 -43.60
N GLU A 151 -15.55 -12.22 -44.31
CA GLU A 151 -16.22 -12.08 -45.63
C GLU A 151 -17.68 -11.57 -45.48
N ILE A 152 -18.40 -12.12 -44.50
CA ILE A 152 -19.79 -11.72 -44.21
C ILE A 152 -19.86 -10.30 -43.66
N MET A 153 -18.89 -9.90 -42.84
CA MET A 153 -18.83 -8.61 -42.13
C MET A 153 -18.08 -7.52 -42.92
N ALA A 154 -17.58 -7.79 -44.13
CA ALA A 154 -16.76 -6.88 -44.92
C ALA A 154 -17.45 -5.54 -45.27
N GLY A 155 -18.81 -5.45 -45.23
CA GLY A 155 -19.56 -4.23 -45.47
C GLY A 155 -20.08 -3.53 -44.21
N SER A 156 -19.64 -3.93 -43.03
CA SER A 156 -20.09 -3.40 -41.74
C SER A 156 -19.38 -2.07 -41.40
N SER A 157 -20.14 -1.15 -40.79
CA SER A 157 -19.55 0.05 -40.15
C SER A 157 -18.67 -0.24 -38.97
N GLU A 158 -18.69 -1.49 -38.47
CA GLU A 158 -17.84 -1.97 -37.40
C GLU A 158 -16.50 -2.55 -37.89
N ALA A 159 -16.27 -2.62 -39.20
CA ALA A 159 -15.02 -3.09 -39.77
C ALA A 159 -13.95 -2.00 -39.62
N GLU A 160 -13.20 -2.06 -38.52
CA GLU A 160 -11.97 -1.28 -38.39
C GLU A 160 -10.88 -1.88 -39.30
N PRO A 161 -10.07 -1.06 -39.97
CA PRO A 161 -8.85 -1.57 -40.58
C PRO A 161 -7.98 -2.22 -39.53
N ARG A 162 -7.41 -3.40 -39.79
CA ARG A 162 -6.47 -4.07 -38.88
C ARG A 162 -5.39 -3.07 -38.50
N GLN A 163 -5.45 -2.52 -37.30
CA GLN A 163 -4.38 -1.72 -36.71
C GLN A 163 -3.25 -2.68 -36.37
N ALA A 164 -2.17 -2.60 -37.13
CA ALA A 164 -0.85 -2.91 -36.67
C ALA A 164 -0.55 -1.96 -35.50
N ASP A 165 0.04 -2.50 -34.44
CA ASP A 165 0.41 -1.84 -33.20
C ASP A 165 0.86 -0.40 -33.39
N ASP A 166 0.07 0.55 -32.87
CA ASP A 166 0.40 1.98 -32.85
C ASP A 166 0.91 2.35 -31.46
N GLU A 167 2.23 2.27 -31.30
CA GLU A 167 2.98 3.09 -30.36
C GLU A 167 3.93 3.98 -31.17
N GLY A 168 3.63 5.27 -31.19
CA GLY A 168 4.60 6.33 -31.52
C GLY A 168 4.55 6.89 -32.92
N ALA A 169 3.69 7.89 -33.12
CA ALA A 169 3.88 8.85 -34.22
C ALA A 169 4.96 9.87 -33.83
N ASP A 170 6.03 9.96 -34.60
CA ASP A 170 6.40 11.23 -35.23
C ASP A 170 7.42 11.07 -36.38
N VAL A 171 6.97 11.60 -37.46
CA VAL A 171 7.64 12.38 -38.55
C VAL A 171 8.77 11.78 -39.41
N ALA A 172 8.40 11.70 -40.67
CA ALA A 172 9.13 12.10 -41.86
C ALA A 172 10.12 11.14 -42.54
N SER A 173 9.79 10.93 -43.79
CA SER A 173 10.61 10.94 -45.00
C SER A 173 11.25 9.65 -45.49
N ALA A 174 10.57 9.15 -46.52
CA ALA A 174 11.10 8.61 -47.80
C ALA A 174 12.48 7.93 -47.88
N ALA A 175 12.48 6.65 -48.18
CA ALA A 175 13.05 6.06 -49.41
C ALA A 175 13.24 4.54 -49.26
N ASP A 176 12.66 3.83 -50.21
CA ASP A 176 13.01 2.53 -50.79
C ASP A 176 13.82 1.51 -49.96
N GLY A 177 13.19 0.37 -49.71
CA GLY A 177 13.89 -0.84 -49.28
C GLY A 177 12.90 -1.96 -48.92
N ILE A 178 12.59 -2.82 -49.88
CA ILE A 178 11.78 -4.04 -49.70
C ILE A 178 12.44 -4.93 -48.63
N ALA A 179 11.80 -5.04 -47.47
CA ALA A 179 12.13 -6.05 -46.47
C ALA A 179 11.28 -7.33 -46.73
N PRO A 180 11.86 -8.52 -46.69
CA PRO A 180 11.14 -9.76 -46.95
C PRO A 180 10.17 -10.08 -45.81
N ALA A 181 8.98 -10.54 -46.17
CA ALA A 181 7.95 -11.05 -45.25
C ALA A 181 8.55 -12.08 -44.27
N ALA A 182 8.38 -11.85 -42.99
CA ALA A 182 8.74 -12.81 -41.94
C ALA A 182 7.95 -14.11 -42.15
N GLY A 183 8.65 -15.20 -42.42
CA GLY A 183 8.05 -16.55 -42.47
C GLY A 183 7.56 -16.98 -41.09
N PRO A 184 6.78 -18.06 -40.96
CA PRO A 184 6.25 -18.52 -39.68
C PRO A 184 7.39 -18.68 -38.68
N SER A 185 7.19 -18.10 -37.49
CA SER A 185 8.17 -18.17 -36.39
C SER A 185 8.59 -19.60 -36.14
N LYS A 186 9.92 -19.84 -36.00
CA LYS A 186 10.47 -21.17 -35.69
C LYS A 186 10.24 -21.53 -34.20
N THR A 187 9.74 -20.60 -33.39
CA THR A 187 9.57 -20.72 -31.94
C THR A 187 8.26 -20.10 -31.44
N PRO A 188 7.08 -20.58 -31.91
CA PRO A 188 5.81 -19.96 -31.60
C PRO A 188 5.44 -19.99 -30.11
N ALA A 189 5.85 -21.02 -29.36
CA ALA A 189 5.54 -21.11 -27.93
C ALA A 189 6.42 -20.15 -27.10
N LEU A 190 7.70 -19.97 -27.47
CA LEU A 190 8.56 -18.98 -26.84
C LEU A 190 8.04 -17.57 -27.07
N ASP A 191 7.63 -17.23 -28.30
CA ASP A 191 7.13 -15.91 -28.61
C ASP A 191 5.79 -15.60 -27.91
N THR A 192 4.96 -16.63 -27.68
CA THR A 192 3.65 -16.47 -27.05
C THR A 192 3.73 -16.40 -25.51
N TYR A 193 4.59 -17.23 -24.89
CA TYR A 193 4.59 -17.42 -23.44
C TYR A 193 5.84 -16.86 -22.75
N THR A 194 6.76 -16.20 -23.48
CA THR A 194 7.97 -15.63 -22.88
C THR A 194 8.27 -14.25 -23.46
N SER A 195 8.98 -13.42 -22.69
CA SER A 195 9.54 -12.16 -23.18
C SER A 195 11.08 -12.20 -23.16
N ASN A 196 11.74 -11.77 -24.24
CA ASN A 196 13.20 -11.79 -24.37
C ASN A 196 13.83 -10.56 -23.70
N LEU A 197 14.37 -10.73 -22.47
CA LEU A 197 15.05 -9.66 -21.75
C LEU A 197 16.32 -9.16 -22.42
N THR A 198 17.12 -10.04 -23.01
CA THR A 198 18.36 -9.63 -23.71
C THR A 198 18.05 -8.78 -24.94
N GLN A 199 16.94 -9.01 -25.62
CA GLN A 199 16.51 -8.14 -26.71
C GLN A 199 16.01 -6.79 -26.16
N ARG A 200 15.21 -6.80 -25.12
CA ARG A 200 14.77 -5.54 -24.44
C ARG A 200 15.94 -4.73 -23.92
N ALA A 201 17.01 -5.39 -23.43
CA ALA A 201 18.23 -4.73 -23.01
C ALA A 201 18.95 -4.05 -24.19
N ARG A 202 19.04 -4.72 -25.36
CA ARG A 202 19.62 -4.13 -26.59
C ARG A 202 18.80 -2.96 -27.12
N ASP A 203 17.50 -3.04 -27.00
CA ASP A 203 16.56 -1.99 -27.41
C ASP A 203 16.53 -0.79 -26.43
N GLY A 204 17.29 -0.84 -25.34
CA GLY A 204 17.33 0.22 -24.31
C GLY A 204 16.05 0.32 -23.46
N LYS A 205 15.24 -0.75 -23.42
CA LYS A 205 13.96 -0.81 -22.70
C LYS A 205 14.06 -1.37 -21.27
N ILE A 206 15.28 -1.52 -20.75
CA ILE A 206 15.54 -1.97 -19.38
C ILE A 206 16.26 -0.85 -18.65
N ASP A 207 15.77 -0.56 -17.46
CA ASP A 207 16.37 0.46 -16.60
C ASP A 207 17.78 0.06 -16.11
N PRO A 208 18.67 1.02 -15.88
CA PRO A 208 19.99 0.72 -15.35
C PRO A 208 19.91 0.12 -13.96
N VAL A 209 20.55 -1.03 -13.76
CA VAL A 209 20.59 -1.74 -12.49
C VAL A 209 21.85 -1.35 -11.72
N ILE A 210 21.66 -0.76 -10.56
CA ILE A 210 22.73 -0.27 -9.67
C ILE A 210 22.67 -1.04 -8.34
N GLY A 211 23.83 -1.35 -7.75
CA GLY A 211 23.92 -1.89 -6.39
C GLY A 211 23.57 -3.38 -6.25
N ARG A 212 23.55 -4.12 -7.36
CA ARG A 212 23.33 -5.59 -7.40
C ARG A 212 24.48 -6.34 -8.07
N GLU A 213 25.66 -5.71 -8.16
CA GLU A 213 26.83 -6.24 -8.85
C GLU A 213 27.36 -7.55 -8.22
N ALA A 214 27.20 -7.70 -6.90
CA ALA A 214 27.65 -8.90 -6.19
C ALA A 214 26.75 -10.11 -6.52
N GLU A 215 25.44 -9.91 -6.47
CA GLU A 215 24.44 -10.94 -6.79
C GLU A 215 24.48 -11.32 -8.27
N ILE A 216 24.68 -10.35 -9.18
CA ILE A 216 24.85 -10.61 -10.61
C ILE A 216 26.11 -11.43 -10.87
N ARG A 217 27.24 -11.10 -10.23
CA ARG A 217 28.47 -11.90 -10.33
C ARG A 217 28.27 -13.30 -9.81
N GLN A 218 27.63 -13.45 -8.65
CA GLN A 218 27.32 -14.77 -8.07
C GLN A 218 26.43 -15.59 -9.00
N ALA A 219 25.44 -14.97 -9.64
CA ALA A 219 24.59 -15.63 -10.63
C ALA A 219 25.39 -16.10 -11.85
N ILE A 220 26.30 -15.28 -12.36
CA ILE A 220 27.23 -15.62 -13.45
C ILE A 220 28.10 -16.82 -13.05
N ASP A 221 28.72 -16.77 -11.86
CA ASP A 221 29.56 -17.86 -11.35
C ASP A 221 28.79 -19.18 -11.24
N ILE A 222 27.53 -19.15 -10.79
CA ILE A 222 26.68 -20.34 -10.70
C ILE A 222 26.36 -20.86 -12.10
N LEU A 223 25.98 -20.00 -13.05
CA LEU A 223 25.67 -20.40 -14.43
C LEU A 223 26.87 -21.02 -15.15
N MET A 224 28.11 -20.73 -14.73
CA MET A 224 29.33 -21.29 -15.28
C MET A 224 29.69 -22.68 -14.73
N ARG A 225 29.02 -23.16 -13.68
CA ARG A 225 29.30 -24.45 -13.06
C ARG A 225 28.85 -25.63 -13.93
N ARG A 226 29.47 -26.80 -13.74
CA ARG A 226 29.06 -28.05 -14.39
C ARG A 226 27.84 -28.72 -13.73
N ARG A 227 27.65 -28.47 -12.42
CA ARG A 227 26.53 -28.99 -11.59
C ARG A 227 26.02 -27.88 -10.72
N GLN A 228 24.75 -27.94 -10.33
CA GLN A 228 24.07 -26.87 -9.57
C GLN A 228 24.26 -25.51 -10.27
N ASN A 229 24.02 -25.49 -11.56
CA ASN A 229 24.25 -24.36 -12.45
C ASN A 229 23.01 -23.48 -12.69
N ASN A 230 21.97 -23.66 -11.88
CA ASN A 230 20.77 -22.85 -11.94
C ASN A 230 20.71 -21.98 -10.65
N PRO A 231 20.86 -20.67 -10.73
CA PRO A 231 20.69 -19.78 -9.59
C PRO A 231 19.21 -19.67 -9.23
N ILE A 232 18.93 -19.64 -7.93
CA ILE A 232 17.63 -19.29 -7.39
C ILE A 232 17.79 -18.06 -6.51
N MET A 233 17.17 -16.95 -6.93
CA MET A 233 17.17 -15.70 -6.18
C MET A 233 16.17 -15.82 -5.02
N THR A 234 16.65 -15.70 -3.80
CA THR A 234 15.80 -15.74 -2.61
C THR A 234 15.86 -14.42 -1.85
N GLY A 235 14.73 -13.89 -1.45
CA GLY A 235 14.62 -12.63 -0.73
C GLY A 235 13.18 -12.21 -0.59
N GLU A 236 12.92 -11.24 0.26
CA GLU A 236 11.57 -10.70 0.47
C GLU A 236 11.02 -10.03 -0.81
N ALA A 237 9.69 -9.81 -0.85
CA ALA A 237 9.08 -9.08 -1.95
C ALA A 237 9.58 -7.62 -1.96
N GLY A 238 9.89 -7.09 -3.15
CA GLY A 238 10.33 -5.70 -3.29
C GLY A 238 11.83 -5.45 -3.11
N VAL A 239 12.66 -6.45 -2.76
CA VAL A 239 14.12 -6.26 -2.64
C VAL A 239 14.85 -6.17 -3.98
N GLY A 240 14.18 -6.37 -5.12
CA GLY A 240 14.80 -6.25 -6.45
C GLY A 240 15.40 -7.56 -7.00
N LYS A 241 14.79 -8.72 -6.73
CA LYS A 241 15.20 -10.03 -7.30
C LYS A 241 15.19 -10.01 -8.84
N THR A 242 14.15 -9.46 -9.43
CA THR A 242 13.99 -9.33 -10.88
C THR A 242 15.04 -8.39 -11.47
N ALA A 243 15.40 -7.30 -10.76
CA ALA A 243 16.45 -6.39 -11.17
C ALA A 243 17.83 -7.07 -11.30
N VAL A 244 18.16 -8.06 -10.47
CA VAL A 244 19.40 -8.86 -10.61
C VAL A 244 19.44 -9.57 -11.96
N VAL A 245 18.29 -10.10 -12.39
CA VAL A 245 18.18 -10.82 -13.69
C VAL A 245 18.20 -9.84 -14.87
N GLU A 246 17.57 -8.68 -14.72
CA GLU A 246 17.64 -7.57 -15.69
C GLU A 246 19.08 -7.04 -15.83
N GLY A 247 19.79 -6.87 -14.71
CA GLY A 247 21.21 -6.51 -14.72
C GLY A 247 22.11 -7.54 -15.41
N LEU A 248 21.80 -8.84 -15.26
CA LEU A 248 22.46 -9.89 -16.01
C LEU A 248 22.16 -9.77 -17.52
N ALA A 249 20.91 -9.49 -17.90
CA ALA A 249 20.54 -9.29 -19.31
C ALA A 249 21.25 -8.09 -19.93
N LEU A 250 21.41 -6.97 -19.20
CA LEU A 250 22.18 -5.81 -19.62
C LEU A 250 23.65 -6.16 -19.85
N ARG A 251 24.29 -6.92 -18.95
CA ARG A 251 25.68 -7.38 -19.14
C ARG A 251 25.83 -8.34 -20.32
N ILE A 252 24.87 -9.24 -20.55
CA ILE A 252 24.88 -10.12 -21.72
C ILE A 252 24.72 -9.30 -23.00
N ALA A 253 23.84 -8.31 -23.01
CA ALA A 253 23.64 -7.42 -24.17
C ALA A 253 24.88 -6.57 -24.50
N ALA A 254 25.66 -6.16 -23.47
CA ALA A 254 26.89 -5.43 -23.58
C ALA A 254 28.13 -6.31 -23.81
N ASP A 255 27.97 -7.64 -23.93
CA ASP A 255 29.06 -8.63 -24.01
C ASP A 255 30.03 -8.63 -22.79
N ASP A 256 29.62 -8.04 -21.66
CA ASP A 256 30.36 -7.98 -20.40
C ASP A 256 30.11 -9.24 -19.54
N VAL A 257 30.28 -10.40 -20.15
CA VAL A 257 30.12 -11.72 -19.54
C VAL A 257 31.16 -12.71 -20.06
N PRO A 258 31.43 -13.80 -19.29
CA PRO A 258 32.33 -14.86 -19.77
C PRO A 258 31.89 -15.45 -21.13
N PRO A 259 32.84 -15.96 -21.95
CA PRO A 259 32.55 -16.44 -23.30
C PRO A 259 31.35 -17.41 -23.44
N PRO A 260 31.10 -18.37 -22.51
CA PRO A 260 29.96 -19.28 -22.62
C PRO A 260 28.60 -18.62 -22.43
N LEU A 261 28.53 -17.37 -21.93
CA LEU A 261 27.30 -16.59 -21.75
C LEU A 261 27.13 -15.52 -22.84
N ARG A 262 28.10 -15.30 -23.70
CA ARG A 262 27.97 -14.37 -24.82
C ARG A 262 26.96 -14.88 -25.85
N GLY A 263 26.11 -14.00 -26.32
CA GLY A 263 25.06 -14.36 -27.28
C GLY A 263 23.93 -15.24 -26.73
N VAL A 264 23.88 -15.47 -25.45
CA VAL A 264 22.75 -16.18 -24.77
C VAL A 264 21.53 -15.28 -24.80
N ALA A 265 20.36 -15.85 -25.11
CA ALA A 265 19.07 -15.19 -24.96
C ALA A 265 18.48 -15.50 -23.58
N LEU A 266 18.12 -14.47 -22.81
CA LEU A 266 17.47 -14.64 -21.52
C LEU A 266 15.98 -14.33 -21.68
N HIS A 267 15.14 -15.34 -21.46
CA HIS A 267 13.70 -15.26 -21.62
C HIS A 267 12.99 -15.34 -20.26
N VAL A 268 12.06 -14.43 -20.00
CA VAL A 268 11.15 -14.48 -18.84
C VAL A 268 9.95 -15.33 -19.18
N LEU A 269 9.66 -16.33 -18.39
CA LEU A 269 8.46 -17.15 -18.52
C LEU A 269 7.26 -16.42 -17.89
N ASP A 270 6.24 -16.15 -18.69
CA ASP A 270 5.00 -15.55 -18.21
C ASP A 270 4.03 -16.62 -17.70
N MET A 271 3.95 -16.75 -16.37
CA MET A 271 3.07 -17.71 -15.72
C MET A 271 1.58 -17.37 -15.92
N GLY A 272 1.25 -16.08 -16.05
CA GLY A 272 -0.11 -15.62 -16.30
C GLY A 272 -0.61 -16.07 -17.67
N LEU A 273 0.19 -15.90 -18.72
CA LEU A 273 -0.13 -16.37 -20.08
C LEU A 273 -0.19 -17.90 -20.19
N LEU A 274 0.66 -18.62 -19.47
CA LEU A 274 0.60 -20.07 -19.42
C LEU A 274 -0.68 -20.61 -18.77
N GLN A 275 -1.19 -19.93 -17.74
CA GLN A 275 -2.38 -20.30 -16.99
C GLN A 275 -3.67 -19.72 -17.60
N ALA A 276 -3.61 -18.62 -18.33
CA ALA A 276 -4.78 -17.98 -18.92
C ALA A 276 -5.50 -18.92 -19.89
N GLY A 277 -6.79 -19.20 -19.62
CA GLY A 277 -7.61 -20.06 -20.44
C GLY A 277 -7.30 -21.56 -20.38
N ALA A 278 -6.35 -22.02 -19.54
CA ALA A 278 -6.07 -23.43 -19.32
C ALA A 278 -7.14 -24.08 -18.42
N SER A 279 -8.40 -24.09 -18.88
CA SER A 279 -9.53 -24.68 -18.16
C SER A 279 -9.59 -26.22 -18.29
N VAL A 280 -8.89 -26.78 -19.25
CA VAL A 280 -8.80 -28.23 -19.48
C VAL A 280 -7.53 -28.75 -18.80
N LYS A 281 -7.70 -29.82 -17.99
CA LYS A 281 -6.62 -30.49 -17.30
C LYS A 281 -5.54 -30.92 -18.29
N GLY A 282 -4.30 -30.49 -18.10
CA GLY A 282 -3.14 -30.83 -18.97
C GLY A 282 -2.79 -29.74 -20.01
N GLU A 283 -3.59 -28.71 -20.20
CA GLU A 283 -3.29 -27.67 -21.21
C GLU A 283 -2.09 -26.80 -20.78
N PHE A 284 -2.05 -26.39 -19.52
CA PHE A 284 -0.90 -25.71 -18.92
C PHE A 284 0.39 -26.52 -19.04
N GLU A 285 0.32 -27.81 -18.75
CA GLU A 285 1.46 -28.73 -18.86
C GLU A 285 1.94 -28.87 -20.32
N ASN A 286 1.01 -28.94 -21.28
CA ASN A 286 1.35 -28.97 -22.70
C ASN A 286 2.01 -27.70 -23.20
N ARG A 287 1.53 -26.52 -22.78
CA ARG A 287 2.13 -25.21 -23.09
C ARG A 287 3.55 -25.12 -22.53
N LEU A 288 3.74 -25.44 -21.24
CA LEU A 288 5.06 -25.45 -20.61
C LEU A 288 6.00 -26.46 -21.30
N LYS A 289 5.50 -27.63 -21.66
CA LYS A 289 6.28 -28.64 -22.40
C LYS A 289 6.70 -28.11 -23.78
N SER A 290 5.81 -27.44 -24.51
CA SER A 290 6.14 -26.83 -25.80
C SER A 290 7.25 -25.78 -25.66
N VAL A 291 7.18 -24.90 -24.64
CA VAL A 291 8.26 -23.94 -24.34
C VAL A 291 9.59 -24.65 -24.06
N ILE A 292 9.58 -25.69 -23.20
CA ILE A 292 10.80 -26.46 -22.89
C ILE A 292 11.38 -27.11 -24.12
N ASP A 293 10.54 -27.70 -24.99
CA ASP A 293 10.99 -28.36 -26.22
C ASP A 293 11.53 -27.37 -27.25
N GLU A 294 11.01 -26.16 -27.34
CA GLU A 294 11.54 -25.09 -28.19
C GLU A 294 12.86 -24.54 -27.66
N VAL A 295 12.99 -24.35 -26.33
CA VAL A 295 14.29 -23.98 -25.70
C VAL A 295 15.37 -24.98 -26.05
N LYS A 296 15.08 -26.27 -25.99
CA LYS A 296 16.03 -27.36 -26.31
C LYS A 296 16.42 -27.41 -27.79
N LYS A 297 15.49 -27.07 -28.69
CA LYS A 297 15.71 -27.10 -30.15
C LYS A 297 16.28 -25.80 -30.69
N SER A 298 16.40 -24.76 -29.85
CA SER A 298 16.91 -23.47 -30.27
C SER A 298 18.36 -23.55 -30.74
N ALA A 299 18.65 -22.88 -31.86
CA ALA A 299 20.00 -22.75 -32.39
C ALA A 299 20.91 -21.87 -31.50
N HIS A 300 20.33 -20.95 -30.74
CA HIS A 300 21.01 -20.09 -29.78
C HIS A 300 20.74 -20.57 -28.35
N PRO A 301 21.75 -20.54 -27.47
CA PRO A 301 21.56 -20.90 -26.08
C PRO A 301 20.53 -19.99 -25.39
N ILE A 302 19.53 -20.56 -24.73
CA ILE A 302 18.49 -19.83 -24.02
C ILE A 302 18.60 -20.14 -22.52
N ILE A 303 18.48 -19.11 -21.68
CA ILE A 303 18.28 -19.20 -20.24
C ILE A 303 16.84 -18.76 -19.94
N LEU A 304 16.11 -19.60 -19.25
CA LEU A 304 14.73 -19.31 -18.86
C LEU A 304 14.69 -18.70 -17.46
N PHE A 305 14.15 -17.51 -17.32
CA PHE A 305 13.87 -16.91 -16.01
C PHE A 305 12.44 -17.18 -15.59
N ILE A 306 12.27 -17.67 -14.38
CA ILE A 306 10.98 -18.01 -13.78
C ILE A 306 10.83 -17.17 -12.52
N ASP A 307 10.02 -16.13 -12.61
CA ASP A 307 9.64 -15.35 -11.43
C ASP A 307 8.55 -16.10 -10.66
N GLU A 308 8.49 -15.86 -9.34
CA GLU A 308 7.59 -16.59 -8.44
C GLU A 308 7.58 -18.11 -8.66
N ALA A 309 8.77 -18.71 -8.78
CA ALA A 309 8.95 -20.11 -9.17
C ALA A 309 8.24 -21.13 -8.24
N HIS A 310 7.83 -20.69 -7.04
CA HIS A 310 7.00 -21.50 -6.13
C HIS A 310 5.62 -21.82 -6.74
N THR A 311 5.10 -20.96 -7.63
CA THR A 311 3.80 -21.17 -8.29
C THR A 311 3.81 -22.41 -9.19
N ILE A 312 4.96 -22.74 -9.80
CA ILE A 312 5.11 -23.94 -10.62
C ILE A 312 5.03 -25.23 -9.81
N ILE A 313 5.46 -25.17 -8.54
CA ILE A 313 5.49 -26.34 -7.65
C ILE A 313 4.14 -26.56 -6.96
N GLY A 314 3.37 -25.46 -6.74
CA GLY A 314 2.06 -25.49 -6.05
C GLY A 314 0.83 -25.41 -6.97
N ALA A 315 0.98 -25.29 -8.28
CA ALA A 315 -0.10 -25.01 -9.23
C ALA A 315 -1.07 -26.21 -9.50
N GLY A 316 -0.90 -27.34 -8.84
CA GLY A 316 -1.75 -28.50 -9.08
C GLY A 316 -2.40 -29.03 -7.82
N GLY A 317 -3.61 -28.59 -7.43
CA GLY A 317 -4.53 -29.32 -6.54
C GLY A 317 -3.90 -30.06 -5.32
N GLN A 318 -4.57 -31.00 -4.72
CA GLN A 318 -4.06 -31.80 -3.59
C GLN A 318 -2.63 -32.33 -3.81
N ALA A 319 -1.80 -32.24 -2.77
CA ALA A 319 -0.41 -32.69 -2.76
C ALA A 319 -0.24 -34.07 -3.43
N GLY A 320 0.49 -34.11 -4.56
CA GLY A 320 0.80 -35.30 -5.29
C GLY A 320 0.15 -35.49 -6.67
N GLN A 321 -0.68 -34.60 -7.15
CA GLN A 321 -1.28 -34.66 -8.48
C GLN A 321 -0.85 -33.45 -9.34
N ASN A 322 -0.05 -33.73 -10.38
CA ASN A 322 0.30 -32.89 -11.52
C ASN A 322 1.07 -31.60 -11.18
N ASP A 323 2.28 -31.76 -10.65
CA ASP A 323 3.23 -30.63 -10.48
C ASP A 323 3.92 -30.35 -11.82
N ALA A 324 3.79 -29.11 -12.31
CA ALA A 324 4.61 -28.61 -13.43
C ALA A 324 6.13 -28.76 -13.15
N ALA A 325 6.52 -28.77 -11.88
CA ALA A 325 7.86 -29.12 -11.46
C ALA A 325 8.32 -30.49 -11.97
N ASN A 326 7.42 -31.47 -12.11
CA ASN A 326 7.75 -32.81 -12.62
C ASN A 326 8.13 -32.82 -14.12
N LEU A 327 7.69 -31.80 -14.87
CA LEU A 327 8.11 -31.59 -16.27
C LEU A 327 9.50 -30.94 -16.36
N LEU A 328 9.81 -30.02 -15.43
CA LEU A 328 11.11 -29.33 -15.37
C LEU A 328 12.23 -30.24 -14.81
N LYS A 329 11.93 -31.09 -13.80
CA LYS A 329 12.92 -31.92 -13.11
C LYS A 329 13.77 -32.78 -14.08
N PRO A 330 13.22 -33.48 -15.08
CA PRO A 330 14.02 -34.28 -16.02
C PRO A 330 14.92 -33.41 -16.89
N ALA A 331 14.45 -32.25 -17.38
CA ALA A 331 15.22 -31.36 -18.22
C ALA A 331 16.37 -30.71 -17.45
N LEU A 332 16.12 -30.27 -16.21
CA LEU A 332 17.14 -29.74 -15.29
C LEU A 332 18.15 -30.85 -14.89
N ALA A 333 17.67 -32.09 -14.70
CA ALA A 333 18.53 -33.21 -14.32
C ALA A 333 19.54 -33.58 -15.41
N ARG A 334 19.12 -33.49 -16.67
CA ARG A 334 19.98 -33.78 -17.83
C ARG A 334 20.84 -32.58 -18.26
N GLY A 335 20.62 -31.42 -17.67
CA GLY A 335 21.30 -30.16 -18.07
C GLY A 335 20.86 -29.64 -19.44
N GLU A 336 19.69 -30.06 -19.91
CA GLU A 336 19.09 -29.65 -21.19
C GLU A 336 18.43 -28.26 -21.09
N LEU A 337 18.12 -27.83 -19.87
CA LEU A 337 17.52 -26.52 -19.57
C LEU A 337 18.36 -25.80 -18.54
N ARG A 338 18.75 -24.55 -18.86
CA ARG A 338 19.32 -23.61 -17.90
C ARG A 338 18.23 -22.67 -17.43
N THR A 339 18.11 -22.52 -16.12
CA THR A 339 17.01 -21.76 -15.52
C THR A 339 17.54 -20.85 -14.41
N ILE A 340 17.03 -19.64 -14.36
CA ILE A 340 17.14 -18.75 -13.21
C ILE A 340 15.74 -18.73 -12.55
N ALA A 341 15.66 -18.90 -11.26
CA ALA A 341 14.41 -18.84 -10.52
C ALA A 341 14.43 -17.68 -9.53
N ALA A 342 13.27 -17.13 -9.21
CA ALA A 342 13.10 -16.17 -8.12
C ALA A 342 11.93 -16.60 -7.22
N THR A 343 12.08 -16.41 -5.91
CA THR A 343 11.06 -16.75 -4.91
C THR A 343 11.36 -16.02 -3.59
N THR A 344 10.44 -16.03 -2.65
CA THR A 344 10.74 -15.59 -1.29
C THR A 344 11.49 -16.64 -0.50
N TRP A 345 12.12 -16.26 0.63
CA TRP A 345 12.84 -17.22 1.46
C TRP A 345 11.92 -18.27 2.07
N SER A 346 10.75 -17.89 2.54
CA SER A 346 9.75 -18.80 3.10
C SER A 346 9.24 -19.82 2.08
N GLU A 347 8.99 -19.39 0.85
CA GLU A 347 8.56 -20.25 -0.25
C GLU A 347 9.66 -21.20 -0.70
N TYR A 348 10.93 -20.71 -0.73
CA TYR A 348 12.08 -21.57 -0.98
C TYR A 348 12.15 -22.72 0.03
N LYS A 349 12.08 -22.42 1.33
CA LYS A 349 12.05 -23.40 2.41
C LYS A 349 10.87 -24.37 2.31
N LYS A 350 9.70 -23.87 1.96
CA LYS A 350 8.47 -24.65 1.90
C LYS A 350 8.43 -25.59 0.69
N TYR A 351 8.87 -25.13 -0.48
CA TYR A 351 8.67 -25.82 -1.75
C TYR A 351 9.95 -26.39 -2.39
N PHE A 352 11.09 -25.67 -2.34
CA PHE A 352 12.32 -26.09 -3.00
C PHE A 352 13.23 -26.93 -2.12
N GLU A 353 13.46 -26.53 -0.89
CA GLU A 353 14.38 -27.23 0.02
C GLU A 353 13.89 -28.62 0.38
N LYS A 354 12.57 -28.79 0.51
CA LYS A 354 11.96 -30.09 0.80
C LYS A 354 12.02 -31.07 -0.38
N ASP A 355 12.19 -30.59 -1.60
CA ASP A 355 12.34 -31.43 -2.78
C ASP A 355 13.83 -31.66 -3.10
N ALA A 356 14.34 -32.83 -2.70
CA ALA A 356 15.75 -33.21 -2.89
C ALA A 356 16.22 -33.17 -4.36
N ALA A 357 15.31 -33.33 -5.33
CA ALA A 357 15.63 -33.27 -6.74
C ALA A 357 15.88 -31.85 -7.21
N LEU A 358 15.08 -30.87 -6.73
CA LEU A 358 15.23 -29.45 -7.01
C LEU A 358 16.38 -28.85 -6.21
N ALA A 359 16.48 -29.14 -4.91
CA ALA A 359 17.54 -28.62 -4.04
C ALA A 359 18.96 -28.94 -4.56
N ARG A 360 19.14 -30.10 -5.23
CA ARG A 360 20.41 -30.51 -5.86
C ARG A 360 20.68 -29.82 -7.22
N ARG A 361 19.73 -29.05 -7.76
CA ARG A 361 19.85 -28.43 -9.09
C ARG A 361 19.95 -26.91 -9.03
N PHE A 362 19.38 -26.34 -7.98
CA PHE A 362 19.42 -24.89 -7.75
C PHE A 362 20.48 -24.54 -6.70
N GLN A 363 21.12 -23.41 -6.90
CA GLN A 363 22.03 -22.78 -5.94
C GLN A 363 21.45 -21.44 -5.51
N VAL A 364 21.31 -21.26 -4.22
CA VAL A 364 20.73 -20.04 -3.63
C VAL A 364 21.65 -18.85 -3.84
N VAL A 365 21.05 -17.74 -4.32
CA VAL A 365 21.60 -16.39 -4.31
C VAL A 365 20.69 -15.56 -3.42
N LYS A 366 21.18 -15.15 -2.28
CA LYS A 366 20.42 -14.36 -1.32
C LYS A 366 20.41 -12.90 -1.77
N VAL A 367 19.21 -12.34 -1.97
CA VAL A 367 19.00 -10.92 -2.30
C VAL A 367 18.40 -10.25 -1.10
N GLU A 368 19.22 -9.51 -0.38
CA GLU A 368 18.81 -8.82 0.86
C GLU A 368 18.28 -7.42 0.58
N GLU A 369 17.55 -6.85 1.54
CA GLU A 369 17.17 -5.45 1.50
C GLU A 369 18.43 -4.57 1.46
N PRO A 370 18.55 -3.62 0.52
CA PRO A 370 19.71 -2.74 0.45
C PRO A 370 19.71 -1.77 1.64
N SER A 371 20.90 -1.35 2.06
CA SER A 371 21.06 -0.26 3.01
C SER A 371 20.51 1.06 2.44
N GLU A 372 20.11 2.01 3.30
CA GLU A 372 19.60 3.31 2.86
C GLU A 372 20.51 4.03 1.86
N PRO A 373 21.86 4.12 2.07
CA PRO A 373 22.76 4.74 1.09
C PRO A 373 22.75 4.04 -0.26
N LEU A 374 22.66 2.70 -0.27
CA LEU A 374 22.63 1.91 -1.50
C LEU A 374 21.28 2.07 -2.21
N ALA A 375 20.16 2.06 -1.46
CA ALA A 375 18.84 2.33 -2.02
C ALA A 375 18.75 3.74 -2.64
N ALA A 376 19.31 4.76 -1.99
CA ALA A 376 19.40 6.10 -2.56
C ALA A 376 20.22 6.13 -3.86
N ALA A 377 21.31 5.39 -3.92
CA ALA A 377 22.09 5.27 -5.18
C ALA A 377 21.30 4.57 -6.29
N MET A 378 20.50 3.54 -5.96
CA MET A 378 19.58 2.88 -6.91
C MET A 378 18.56 3.86 -7.47
N LEU A 379 17.89 4.64 -6.59
CA LEU A 379 16.90 5.62 -7.02
C LEU A 379 17.50 6.73 -7.87
N ARG A 380 18.73 7.22 -7.55
CA ARG A 380 19.44 8.19 -8.39
C ARG A 380 19.66 7.68 -9.80
N GLY A 381 19.91 6.38 -9.96
CA GLY A 381 20.06 5.78 -11.29
C GLY A 381 18.77 5.78 -12.11
N MET A 382 17.61 5.78 -11.45
CA MET A 382 16.29 5.76 -12.08
C MET A 382 15.68 7.17 -12.23
N SER A 383 16.14 8.16 -11.44
CA SER A 383 15.53 9.48 -11.39
C SER A 383 15.41 10.17 -12.74
N GLY A 384 16.45 10.07 -13.60
CA GLY A 384 16.42 10.68 -14.94
C GLY A 384 15.37 10.09 -15.89
N LEU A 385 14.98 8.83 -15.70
CA LEU A 385 13.90 8.20 -16.46
C LEU A 385 12.55 8.66 -15.93
N MET A 386 12.38 8.75 -14.60
CA MET A 386 11.18 9.25 -13.97
C MET A 386 10.93 10.73 -14.32
N GLU A 387 12.00 11.55 -14.31
CA GLU A 387 11.94 12.97 -14.75
C GLU A 387 11.40 13.10 -16.18
N LYS A 388 11.92 12.27 -17.10
CA LYS A 388 11.45 12.27 -18.49
C LYS A 388 10.01 11.79 -18.64
N HIS A 389 9.60 10.76 -17.86
CA HIS A 389 8.26 10.19 -17.94
C HIS A 389 7.19 11.15 -17.43
N PHE A 390 7.43 11.79 -16.27
CA PHE A 390 6.49 12.69 -15.63
C PHE A 390 6.65 14.16 -16.06
N ASN A 391 7.71 14.49 -16.77
CA ASN A 391 8.12 15.86 -17.11
C ASN A 391 8.22 16.77 -15.87
N VAL A 392 8.82 16.26 -14.79
CA VAL A 392 9.04 16.96 -13.52
C VAL A 392 10.49 16.82 -13.10
N ARG A 393 11.01 17.76 -12.31
CA ARG A 393 12.36 17.67 -11.75
C ARG A 393 12.33 17.03 -10.37
N ILE A 394 13.29 16.13 -10.11
CA ILE A 394 13.47 15.45 -8.84
C ILE A 394 14.73 15.96 -8.18
N LEU A 395 14.61 16.50 -6.96
CA LEU A 395 15.77 16.91 -6.19
C LEU A 395 16.43 15.71 -5.48
N ASP A 396 17.71 15.83 -5.17
CA ASP A 396 18.44 14.77 -4.45
C ASP A 396 17.97 14.58 -3.01
N ASP A 397 17.48 15.65 -2.38
CA ASP A 397 16.83 15.56 -1.07
C ASP A 397 15.54 14.74 -1.12
N ALA A 398 14.73 14.85 -2.19
CA ALA A 398 13.55 14.02 -2.39
C ALA A 398 13.89 12.53 -2.44
N ILE A 399 14.97 12.18 -3.13
CA ILE A 399 15.45 10.79 -3.23
C ILE A 399 15.88 10.28 -1.85
N THR A 400 16.65 11.09 -1.13
CA THR A 400 17.14 10.73 0.20
C THR A 400 15.99 10.59 1.20
N GLU A 401 15.04 11.54 1.18
CA GLU A 401 13.84 11.51 2.01
C GLU A 401 12.89 10.37 1.63
N ALA A 402 12.74 10.04 0.34
CA ALA A 402 11.94 8.89 -0.08
C ALA A 402 12.45 7.58 0.50
N VAL A 403 13.78 7.40 0.54
CA VAL A 403 14.39 6.23 1.15
C VAL A 403 14.23 6.27 2.67
N ARG A 404 14.62 7.36 3.31
CA ARG A 404 14.61 7.52 4.78
C ARG A 404 13.20 7.38 5.36
N LEU A 405 12.24 8.13 4.82
CA LEU A 405 10.86 8.14 5.35
C LEU A 405 10.13 6.83 5.04
N SER A 406 10.31 6.26 3.83
CA SER A 406 9.70 4.98 3.52
C SER A 406 10.28 3.84 4.38
N HIS A 407 11.59 3.84 4.61
CA HIS A 407 12.23 2.83 5.46
C HIS A 407 11.72 2.90 6.91
N ARG A 408 11.56 4.10 7.43
CA ARG A 408 11.14 4.34 8.81
C ARG A 408 9.65 4.15 9.04
N TYR A 409 8.80 4.62 8.14
CA TYR A 409 7.36 4.73 8.39
C TYR A 409 6.52 3.73 7.61
N ILE A 410 6.96 3.25 6.44
CA ILE A 410 6.20 2.27 5.65
C ILE A 410 6.64 0.86 6.04
N SER A 411 5.72 0.15 6.71
CA SER A 411 5.90 -1.23 7.13
C SER A 411 5.40 -2.24 6.08
N GLY A 412 5.93 -3.47 6.15
CA GLY A 412 5.46 -4.59 5.33
C GLY A 412 5.96 -4.60 3.88
N ARG A 413 6.74 -3.61 3.45
CA ARG A 413 7.42 -3.53 2.16
C ARG A 413 8.91 -3.25 2.36
N GLN A 414 9.74 -3.68 1.42
CA GLN A 414 11.19 -3.56 1.51
C GLN A 414 11.73 -2.48 0.58
N LEU A 415 12.91 -1.95 0.89
CA LEU A 415 13.69 -1.13 -0.04
C LEU A 415 14.22 -2.01 -1.20
N PRO A 416 14.36 -1.48 -2.41
CA PRO A 416 14.06 -0.11 -2.83
C PRO A 416 12.59 0.11 -3.23
N ASP A 417 11.76 -0.92 -3.36
CA ASP A 417 10.42 -0.89 -3.93
C ASP A 417 9.49 0.15 -3.25
N LYS A 418 9.48 0.20 -1.90
CA LYS A 418 8.68 1.18 -1.18
C LYS A 418 9.11 2.63 -1.45
N ALA A 419 10.42 2.88 -1.58
CA ALA A 419 10.94 4.21 -1.87
C ALA A 419 10.67 4.62 -3.33
N ILE A 420 10.80 3.69 -4.27
CA ILE A 420 10.42 3.90 -5.69
C ILE A 420 8.95 4.26 -5.78
N SER A 421 8.06 3.52 -5.12
CA SER A 421 6.62 3.79 -5.13
C SER A 421 6.25 5.15 -4.54
N VAL A 422 6.95 5.57 -3.47
CA VAL A 422 6.75 6.91 -2.88
C VAL A 422 7.18 7.99 -3.86
N LEU A 423 8.36 7.84 -4.47
CA LEU A 423 8.91 8.80 -5.41
C LEU A 423 8.06 8.90 -6.69
N ASP A 424 7.62 7.77 -7.23
CA ASP A 424 6.71 7.69 -8.37
C ASP A 424 5.38 8.43 -8.10
N THR A 425 4.79 8.19 -6.92
CA THR A 425 3.56 8.88 -6.51
C THR A 425 3.80 10.38 -6.30
N ALA A 426 4.97 10.78 -5.78
CA ALA A 426 5.34 12.18 -5.63
C ALA A 426 5.50 12.86 -6.99
N CYS A 427 6.15 12.21 -7.94
CA CYS A 427 6.27 12.69 -9.33
C CYS A 427 4.89 12.84 -9.99
N ALA A 428 4.04 11.85 -9.87
CA ALA A 428 2.67 11.88 -10.39
C ALA A 428 1.84 13.03 -9.76
N LYS A 429 1.98 13.25 -8.45
CA LYS A 429 1.30 14.37 -7.75
C LYS A 429 1.73 15.72 -8.30
N VAL A 430 3.05 15.95 -8.46
CA VAL A 430 3.58 17.21 -9.00
C VAL A 430 3.15 17.39 -10.45
N ALA A 431 3.26 16.37 -11.29
CA ALA A 431 2.84 16.42 -12.68
C ALA A 431 1.34 16.73 -12.83
N LEU A 432 0.51 16.14 -11.96
CA LEU A 432 -0.92 16.41 -11.93
C LEU A 432 -1.22 17.84 -11.50
N ALA A 433 -0.50 18.37 -10.48
CA ALA A 433 -0.69 19.74 -10.00
C ALA A 433 -0.34 20.80 -11.05
N HIS A 434 0.53 20.50 -12.01
CA HIS A 434 0.82 21.40 -13.14
C HIS A 434 -0.32 21.47 -14.16
N SER A 435 -1.20 20.47 -14.22
CA SER A 435 -2.26 20.35 -15.25
C SER A 435 -3.69 20.36 -14.69
N ALA A 436 -3.90 20.05 -13.43
CA ALA A 436 -5.21 19.91 -12.81
C ALA A 436 -5.47 21.04 -11.80
N THR A 437 -6.75 21.33 -11.59
CA THR A 437 -7.19 22.28 -10.56
C THR A 437 -6.79 21.79 -9.16
N PRO A 438 -6.15 22.61 -8.31
CA PRO A 438 -5.81 22.23 -6.93
C PRO A 438 -7.02 21.78 -6.11
N ALA A 439 -6.80 20.81 -5.21
CA ALA A 439 -7.86 20.25 -4.36
C ALA A 439 -8.59 21.33 -3.54
N ALA A 440 -7.87 22.32 -3.02
CA ALA A 440 -8.45 23.42 -2.25
C ALA A 440 -9.51 24.21 -3.04
N ILE A 441 -9.26 24.45 -4.33
CA ILE A 441 -10.19 25.13 -5.23
C ILE A 441 -11.39 24.22 -5.53
N ASP A 442 -11.14 22.93 -5.85
CA ASP A 442 -12.21 21.97 -6.15
C ASP A 442 -13.12 21.74 -4.92
N ASP A 443 -12.55 21.59 -3.73
CA ASP A 443 -13.29 21.42 -2.48
C ASP A 443 -14.14 22.65 -2.15
N THR A 444 -13.60 23.87 -2.40
CA THR A 444 -14.35 25.12 -2.19
C THR A 444 -15.50 25.22 -3.19
N LYS A 445 -15.30 24.86 -4.47
CA LYS A 445 -16.37 24.80 -5.49
C LYS A 445 -17.47 23.82 -5.08
N LYS A 446 -17.12 22.61 -4.68
CA LYS A 446 -18.08 21.59 -4.21
C LYS A 446 -18.79 22.00 -2.92
N ARG A 447 -18.12 22.77 -2.04
CA ARG A 447 -18.76 23.34 -0.86
C ARG A 447 -19.80 24.37 -1.24
N ILE A 448 -19.51 25.26 -2.20
CA ILE A 448 -20.46 26.25 -2.71
C ILE A 448 -21.66 25.53 -3.37
N GLU A 449 -21.43 24.53 -4.22
CA GLU A 449 -22.51 23.74 -4.84
C GLU A 449 -23.43 23.08 -3.79
N ARG A 450 -22.87 22.55 -2.71
CA ARG A 450 -23.66 21.97 -1.59
C ARG A 450 -24.49 23.03 -0.88
N ILE A 451 -23.91 24.19 -0.60
CA ILE A 451 -24.61 25.30 0.05
C ILE A 451 -25.74 25.82 -0.86
N ASP A 452 -25.50 25.98 -2.16
CA ASP A 452 -26.51 26.43 -3.11
C ASP A 452 -27.68 25.42 -3.23
N ALA A 453 -27.38 24.10 -3.19
CA ALA A 453 -28.40 23.06 -3.19
C ALA A 453 -29.27 23.10 -1.91
N GLU A 454 -28.65 23.36 -0.73
CA GLU A 454 -29.35 23.52 0.55
C GLU A 454 -30.22 24.79 0.54
N ILE A 455 -29.68 25.92 0.06
CA ILE A 455 -30.44 27.16 -0.09
C ILE A 455 -31.66 26.95 -0.98
N ALA A 456 -31.50 26.34 -2.16
CA ALA A 456 -32.58 26.08 -3.10
C ALA A 456 -33.67 25.15 -2.51
N SER A 457 -33.29 24.22 -1.62
CA SER A 457 -34.24 23.35 -0.90
C SER A 457 -35.05 24.15 0.13
N LEU A 458 -34.36 24.92 0.98
CA LEU A 458 -35.01 25.71 2.03
C LEU A 458 -35.86 26.86 1.46
N GLU A 459 -35.48 27.46 0.33
CA GLU A 459 -36.30 28.48 -0.36
C GLU A 459 -37.61 27.86 -0.90
N ARG A 460 -37.60 26.63 -1.39
CA ARG A 460 -38.82 25.93 -1.79
C ARG A 460 -39.74 25.63 -0.60
N GLU A 461 -39.18 25.25 0.53
CA GLU A 461 -39.94 25.01 1.76
C GLU A 461 -40.50 26.32 2.36
N ALA A 462 -39.69 27.39 2.34
CA ALA A 462 -40.12 28.72 2.77
C ALA A 462 -41.28 29.25 1.90
N ALA A 463 -41.26 28.99 0.59
CA ALA A 463 -42.37 29.32 -0.30
C ALA A 463 -43.66 28.53 0.06
N GLY A 464 -43.52 27.37 0.72
CA GLY A 464 -44.60 26.58 1.30
C GLY A 464 -45.10 27.06 2.69
N GLY A 465 -44.46 28.10 3.26
CA GLY A 465 -44.83 28.71 4.54
C GLY A 465 -44.02 28.26 5.76
N ALA A 466 -42.93 27.52 5.57
CA ALA A 466 -42.04 27.15 6.68
C ALA A 466 -41.02 28.30 7.00
N PRO A 467 -40.79 28.67 8.26
CA PRO A 467 -39.85 29.74 8.62
C PRO A 467 -38.40 29.22 8.58
N HIS A 468 -37.60 29.60 7.56
CA HIS A 468 -36.19 29.26 7.42
C HIS A 468 -35.26 30.48 7.27
N ASP A 469 -35.76 31.68 7.64
CA ASP A 469 -35.07 32.96 7.35
C ASP A 469 -33.67 33.03 8.01
N GLU A 470 -33.52 32.56 9.25
CA GLU A 470 -32.25 32.58 9.98
C GLU A 470 -31.22 31.64 9.31
N ARG A 471 -31.62 30.41 9.00
CA ARG A 471 -30.76 29.41 8.34
C ARG A 471 -30.38 29.85 6.94
N LEU A 472 -31.30 30.44 6.18
CA LEU A 472 -31.02 31.02 4.85
C LEU A 472 -30.05 32.18 4.94
N GLY A 473 -30.13 33.01 5.99
CA GLY A 473 -29.16 34.08 6.27
C GLY A 473 -27.74 33.56 6.50
N GLU A 474 -27.61 32.56 7.35
CA GLU A 474 -26.33 31.86 7.64
C GLU A 474 -25.70 31.25 6.38
N LEU A 475 -26.51 30.51 5.62
CA LEU A 475 -26.04 29.84 4.42
C LEU A 475 -25.60 30.82 3.31
N ARG A 476 -26.33 31.91 3.13
CA ARG A 476 -25.93 32.96 2.20
C ARG A 476 -24.61 33.64 2.64
N GLY A 477 -24.45 33.92 3.93
CA GLY A 477 -23.19 34.45 4.48
C GLY A 477 -22.02 33.46 4.29
N ALA A 478 -22.24 32.17 4.57
CA ALA A 478 -21.25 31.12 4.36
C ALA A 478 -20.87 30.94 2.87
N ARG A 479 -21.86 31.07 1.96
CA ARG A 479 -21.64 31.06 0.50
C ARG A 479 -20.78 32.23 0.06
N ASP A 480 -21.14 33.45 0.49
CA ASP A 480 -20.43 34.68 0.09
C ASP A 480 -18.97 34.62 0.58
N THR A 481 -18.72 34.18 1.81
CA THR A 481 -17.37 33.93 2.34
C THR A 481 -16.61 32.89 1.50
N ALA A 482 -17.27 31.78 1.11
CA ALA A 482 -16.66 30.75 0.28
C ALA A 482 -16.34 31.24 -1.14
N LEU A 483 -17.19 32.10 -1.73
CA LEU A 483 -16.94 32.75 -3.02
C LEU A 483 -15.74 33.72 -2.98
N GLU A 484 -15.61 34.52 -1.90
CA GLU A 484 -14.44 35.36 -1.71
C GLU A 484 -13.13 34.57 -1.58
N GLN A 485 -13.19 33.45 -0.83
CA GLN A 485 -12.04 32.56 -0.69
C GLN A 485 -11.69 31.92 -2.03
N LEU A 486 -12.68 31.42 -2.78
CA LEU A 486 -12.48 30.86 -4.11
C LEU A 486 -11.78 31.84 -5.06
N ALA A 487 -12.23 33.11 -5.09
CA ALA A 487 -11.62 34.13 -5.94
C ALA A 487 -10.15 34.41 -5.58
N LYS A 488 -9.82 34.41 -4.28
CA LYS A 488 -8.44 34.55 -3.80
C LYS A 488 -7.57 33.36 -4.20
N ASP A 489 -8.10 32.14 -4.01
CA ASP A 489 -7.37 30.91 -4.31
C ASP A 489 -7.17 30.75 -5.82
N GLU A 490 -8.16 31.08 -6.66
CA GLU A 490 -8.03 31.06 -8.13
C GLU A 490 -7.00 32.09 -8.63
N ALA A 491 -6.99 33.29 -8.06
CA ALA A 491 -6.00 34.33 -8.42
C ALA A 491 -4.58 33.90 -8.03
N ARG A 492 -4.42 33.30 -6.84
CA ARG A 492 -3.14 32.78 -6.37
C ARG A 492 -2.66 31.61 -7.24
N TYR A 493 -3.54 30.67 -7.54
CA TYR A 493 -3.23 29.51 -8.40
C TYR A 493 -2.74 29.95 -9.78
N GLU A 494 -3.43 30.90 -10.43
CA GLU A 494 -3.02 31.39 -11.74
C GLU A 494 -1.66 32.12 -11.68
N ALA A 495 -1.40 32.90 -10.63
CA ALA A 495 -0.12 33.56 -10.44
C ALA A 495 1.03 32.54 -10.24
N GLU A 496 0.82 31.51 -9.41
CA GLU A 496 1.80 30.44 -9.21
C GLU A 496 2.06 29.67 -10.51
N ARG A 497 1.01 29.33 -11.27
CA ARG A 497 1.08 28.60 -12.54
C ARG A 497 1.93 29.33 -13.58
N VAL A 498 1.73 30.63 -13.73
CA VAL A 498 2.50 31.46 -14.67
C VAL A 498 3.98 31.45 -14.30
N ILE A 499 4.32 31.67 -13.02
CA ILE A 499 5.72 31.69 -12.58
C ILE A 499 6.37 30.32 -12.72
N VAL A 500 5.66 29.22 -12.41
CA VAL A 500 6.17 27.85 -12.59
C VAL A 500 6.46 27.56 -14.06
N ALA A 501 5.58 27.99 -14.99
CA ALA A 501 5.80 27.84 -16.43
C ALA A 501 7.06 28.60 -16.89
N GLU A 502 7.24 29.86 -16.46
CA GLU A 502 8.44 30.66 -16.75
C GLU A 502 9.73 30.00 -16.21
N ILE A 503 9.69 29.45 -15.00
CA ILE A 503 10.84 28.75 -14.40
C ILE A 503 11.17 27.50 -15.19
N THR A 504 10.17 26.75 -15.63
CA THR A 504 10.36 25.53 -16.42
C THR A 504 11.02 25.87 -17.77
N GLU A 505 10.55 26.91 -18.45
CA GLU A 505 11.14 27.37 -19.72
C GLU A 505 12.60 27.85 -19.57
N LEU A 506 12.90 28.57 -18.48
CA LEU A 506 14.27 29.00 -18.18
C LEU A 506 15.19 27.81 -17.90
N ARG A 507 14.70 26.78 -17.21
CA ARG A 507 15.45 25.54 -16.94
C ARG A 507 15.70 24.75 -18.23
N ASP A 508 14.70 24.60 -19.07
CA ASP A 508 14.85 23.95 -20.39
C ASP A 508 15.89 24.66 -21.25
N THR A 509 15.91 25.98 -21.21
CA THR A 509 16.90 26.77 -21.93
C THR A 509 18.32 26.54 -21.39
N LEU A 510 18.49 26.43 -20.06
CA LEU A 510 19.78 26.13 -19.44
C LEU A 510 20.25 24.70 -19.72
N ASP A 511 19.33 23.73 -19.77
CA ASP A 511 19.64 22.34 -20.02
C ASP A 511 20.02 22.13 -21.50
N LYS A 512 19.35 22.80 -22.44
CA LYS A 512 19.76 22.86 -23.88
C LYS A 512 21.15 23.51 -24.08
N ALA A 513 21.45 24.53 -23.27
CA ALA A 513 22.79 25.19 -23.34
C ALA A 513 23.95 24.33 -22.78
N ARG A 514 23.65 23.23 -22.05
CA ARG A 514 24.65 22.26 -21.56
C ARG A 514 24.99 21.17 -22.60
N GLY A 515 24.07 20.91 -23.56
CA GLY A 515 24.30 19.96 -24.64
C GLY A 515 25.15 20.54 -25.76
N PRO A 516 25.66 19.72 -26.68
CA PRO A 516 26.30 20.23 -27.91
C PRO A 516 25.26 21.05 -28.67
N SER A 517 25.48 22.37 -28.79
CA SER A 517 24.60 23.31 -29.47
C SER A 517 24.46 23.00 -30.94
N GLU A 518 23.31 22.52 -31.36
CA GLU A 518 22.97 22.39 -32.79
C GLU A 518 22.57 23.74 -33.43
N ASP A 519 22.17 24.75 -32.63
CA ASP A 519 21.85 26.10 -33.13
C ASP A 519 22.71 27.16 -32.44
N GLY A 520 23.65 27.67 -33.18
CA GLY A 520 24.76 28.55 -32.78
C GLY A 520 24.44 29.94 -32.24
N GLN A 521 23.43 30.14 -31.40
CA GLN A 521 23.27 31.36 -30.61
C GLN A 521 23.83 31.17 -29.19
N PRO A 522 24.80 31.98 -28.72
CA PRO A 522 25.29 31.87 -27.36
C PRO A 522 24.19 32.35 -26.38
N VAL A 523 23.59 31.42 -25.65
CA VAL A 523 22.73 31.72 -24.52
C VAL A 523 23.59 32.30 -23.41
N ASP A 524 23.26 33.52 -22.93
CA ASP A 524 23.91 34.07 -21.73
C ASP A 524 23.45 33.25 -20.50
N VAL A 525 24.22 32.22 -20.20
CA VAL A 525 23.97 31.27 -19.13
C VAL A 525 23.88 31.99 -17.77
N GLN A 526 24.68 33.04 -17.56
CA GLN A 526 24.66 33.77 -16.28
C GLN A 526 23.40 34.63 -16.13
N ALA A 527 23.03 35.40 -17.13
CA ALA A 527 21.79 36.20 -17.09
C ALA A 527 20.54 35.30 -16.95
N THR A 528 20.55 34.13 -17.60
CA THR A 528 19.43 33.17 -17.46
C THR A 528 19.36 32.57 -16.06
N ARG A 529 20.50 32.29 -15.41
CA ARG A 529 20.54 31.83 -14.01
C ARG A 529 20.06 32.89 -13.03
N ASP A 530 20.45 34.16 -13.24
CA ASP A 530 20.05 35.27 -12.38
C ASP A 530 18.51 35.46 -12.46
N LYS A 531 17.94 35.42 -13.66
CA LYS A 531 16.48 35.43 -13.88
C LYS A 531 15.78 34.24 -13.21
N LEU A 532 16.35 33.04 -13.35
CA LEU A 532 15.81 31.84 -12.71
C LEU A 532 15.77 32.01 -11.18
N ALA A 533 16.85 32.51 -10.58
CA ALA A 533 16.92 32.76 -9.14
C ALA A 533 15.88 33.79 -8.68
N GLU A 534 15.70 34.86 -9.45
CA GLU A 534 14.67 35.88 -9.19
C GLU A 534 13.26 35.28 -9.23
N ARG A 535 12.93 34.49 -10.25
CA ARG A 535 11.61 33.85 -10.39
C ARG A 535 11.35 32.82 -9.31
N VAL A 536 12.35 32.01 -8.92
CA VAL A 536 12.23 31.06 -7.80
C VAL A 536 11.97 31.81 -6.49
N ALA A 537 12.68 32.92 -6.21
CA ALA A 537 12.45 33.73 -5.03
C ALA A 537 11.04 34.34 -5.01
N ALA A 538 10.55 34.82 -6.16
CA ALA A 538 9.19 35.36 -6.31
C ALA A 538 8.13 34.26 -6.07
N LEU A 539 8.34 33.04 -6.58
CA LEU A 539 7.45 31.92 -6.33
C LEU A 539 7.38 31.56 -4.84
N HIS A 540 8.53 31.45 -4.17
CA HIS A 540 8.57 31.14 -2.73
C HIS A 540 7.87 32.22 -1.89
N ALA A 541 8.03 33.50 -2.26
CA ALA A 541 7.34 34.58 -1.58
C ALA A 541 5.81 34.52 -1.75
N LEU A 542 5.33 34.09 -2.91
CA LEU A 542 3.90 33.92 -3.19
C LEU A 542 3.30 32.67 -2.51
N GLN A 543 4.04 31.57 -2.49
CA GLN A 543 3.59 30.28 -1.95
C GLN A 543 3.51 30.25 -0.42
N GLY A 544 4.41 30.94 0.25
CA GLY A 544 4.52 30.82 1.71
C GLY A 544 4.85 29.40 2.13
N GLY A 545 4.05 28.84 3.06
CA GLY A 545 4.27 27.47 3.57
C GLY A 545 3.54 26.35 2.81
N GLU A 546 2.55 26.67 1.97
CA GLU A 546 1.69 25.69 1.30
C GLU A 546 1.55 26.01 -0.20
N PRO A 547 2.35 25.39 -1.08
CA PRO A 547 2.30 25.62 -2.51
C PRO A 547 1.03 25.01 -3.13
N MET A 548 0.30 25.76 -3.97
CA MET A 548 -0.79 25.23 -4.79
C MET A 548 -0.25 24.52 -6.03
N VAL A 549 0.85 25.01 -6.60
CA VAL A 549 1.55 24.41 -7.74
C VAL A 549 2.99 24.12 -7.33
N PRO A 550 3.30 22.90 -6.87
CA PRO A 550 4.67 22.53 -6.52
C PRO A 550 5.58 22.59 -7.74
N LEU A 551 6.73 23.24 -7.62
CA LEU A 551 7.68 23.46 -8.73
C LEU A 551 8.39 22.18 -9.15
N GLN A 552 8.66 21.29 -8.20
CA GLN A 552 9.52 20.10 -8.34
C GLN A 552 9.21 19.11 -7.26
N VAL A 553 9.75 17.90 -7.40
CA VAL A 553 9.69 16.89 -6.33
C VAL A 553 10.82 17.16 -5.35
N ASP A 554 10.47 17.54 -4.14
CA ASP A 554 11.39 17.78 -3.02
C ASP A 554 11.05 16.90 -1.81
N GLY A 555 11.83 17.01 -0.74
CA GLY A 555 11.62 16.24 0.47
C GLY A 555 10.26 16.49 1.14
N HIS A 556 9.69 17.70 0.98
CA HIS A 556 8.39 18.03 1.54
C HIS A 556 7.25 17.28 0.83
N VAL A 557 7.23 17.27 -0.50
CA VAL A 557 6.25 16.52 -1.30
C VAL A 557 6.32 15.03 -0.97
N VAL A 558 7.52 14.48 -0.84
CA VAL A 558 7.75 13.10 -0.43
C VAL A 558 7.16 12.82 0.96
N ALA A 559 7.41 13.71 1.93
CA ALA A 559 6.90 13.58 3.28
C ALA A 559 5.37 13.63 3.32
N GLU A 560 4.74 14.48 2.48
CA GLU A 560 3.27 14.52 2.33
C GLU A 560 2.70 13.18 1.82
N ILE A 561 3.36 12.53 0.85
CA ILE A 561 2.92 11.22 0.36
C ILE A 561 3.02 10.17 1.46
N VAL A 562 4.14 10.14 2.18
CA VAL A 562 4.32 9.19 3.29
C VAL A 562 3.31 9.46 4.41
N ALA A 563 3.02 10.74 4.72
CA ALA A 563 2.00 11.13 5.69
C ALA A 563 0.60 10.64 5.27
N ALA A 564 0.23 10.81 4.00
CA ALA A 564 -1.04 10.35 3.47
C ALA A 564 -1.19 8.82 3.53
N TRP A 565 -0.10 8.07 3.28
CA TRP A 565 -0.14 6.59 3.31
C TRP A 565 -0.13 6.01 4.72
N THR A 566 0.55 6.67 5.66
CA THR A 566 0.75 6.16 7.03
C THR A 566 -0.24 6.73 8.03
N GLY A 567 -0.88 7.87 7.70
CA GLY A 567 -1.72 8.63 8.61
C GLY A 567 -0.92 9.38 9.70
N ILE A 568 0.41 9.46 9.59
CA ILE A 568 1.26 10.17 10.53
C ILE A 568 1.31 11.66 10.11
N PRO A 569 1.04 12.61 11.01
CA PRO A 569 1.04 14.03 10.65
C PRO A 569 2.39 14.51 10.11
N LEU A 570 2.35 15.28 9.01
CA LEU A 570 3.53 15.82 8.32
C LEU A 570 4.49 16.55 9.26
N GLY A 571 3.99 17.37 10.18
CA GLY A 571 4.80 18.11 11.13
C GLY A 571 5.65 17.26 12.07
N ARG A 572 5.33 15.96 12.23
CA ARG A 572 6.16 14.99 12.98
C ARG A 572 7.25 14.35 12.12
N MET A 573 7.08 14.30 10.82
CA MET A 573 8.05 13.72 9.89
C MET A 573 9.14 14.71 9.47
N VAL A 574 8.78 15.99 9.37
CA VAL A 574 9.68 17.07 8.94
C VAL A 574 10.52 17.62 10.10
N LYS A 575 10.05 17.46 11.37
CA LYS A 575 10.87 17.84 12.52
C LYS A 575 12.18 17.05 12.53
N ASP A 576 13.27 17.77 12.70
CA ASP A 576 14.59 17.18 12.82
C ASP A 576 14.59 16.14 13.96
N GLU A 577 15.01 14.91 13.64
CA GLU A 577 15.11 13.83 14.62
C GLU A 577 16.01 14.25 15.78
N ILE A 578 17.03 15.02 15.48
CA ILE A 578 17.98 15.55 16.47
C ILE A 578 17.26 16.46 17.45
N ASP A 579 16.42 17.40 16.96
CA ASP A 579 15.63 18.28 17.81
C ASP A 579 14.64 17.52 18.68
N THR A 580 13.98 16.52 18.13
CA THR A 580 13.06 15.65 18.89
C THR A 580 13.79 14.90 20.01
N VAL A 581 14.98 14.35 19.73
CA VAL A 581 15.78 13.60 20.71
C VAL A 581 16.39 14.55 21.77
N LEU A 582 16.82 15.73 21.38
CA LEU A 582 17.32 16.75 22.32
C LEU A 582 16.22 17.21 23.28
N ASN A 583 14.98 17.36 22.81
CA ASN A 583 13.82 17.77 23.59
C ASN A 583 12.96 16.59 24.09
N LEU A 584 13.50 15.38 24.11
CA LEU A 584 12.73 14.17 24.40
C LEU A 584 12.13 14.19 25.81
N GLN A 585 12.89 14.61 26.83
CA GLN A 585 12.44 14.64 28.22
C GLN A 585 11.22 15.57 28.40
N PRO A 586 11.24 16.85 28.02
CA PRO A 586 10.04 17.71 28.16
C PRO A 586 8.84 17.21 27.37
N LEU A 587 9.04 16.59 26.20
CA LEU A 587 7.97 16.00 25.41
C LEU A 587 7.32 14.79 26.13
N LEU A 588 8.09 14.00 26.85
CA LEU A 588 7.58 12.88 27.63
C LEU A 588 6.92 13.34 28.93
N THR A 589 7.47 14.35 29.63
CA THR A 589 6.90 14.92 30.86
C THR A 589 5.51 15.52 30.63
N ALA A 590 5.26 16.11 29.46
CA ALA A 590 3.93 16.57 29.09
C ALA A 590 2.83 15.49 29.09
N ARG A 591 3.23 14.21 29.10
CA ARG A 591 2.30 13.07 29.07
C ARG A 591 2.41 12.16 30.28
N VAL A 592 3.62 12.02 30.86
CA VAL A 592 3.93 11.17 32.02
C VAL A 592 4.42 12.06 33.16
N ILE A 593 3.60 12.21 34.17
CA ILE A 593 3.81 13.12 35.29
C ILE A 593 4.44 12.36 36.48
N GLY A 594 5.32 13.00 37.22
CA GLY A 594 5.88 12.48 38.50
C GLY A 594 6.95 11.40 38.36
N GLN A 595 7.51 11.20 37.14
CA GLN A 595 8.57 10.21 36.88
C GLN A 595 9.78 10.83 36.15
N ASP A 596 10.12 12.09 36.43
CA ASP A 596 11.12 12.86 35.66
C ASP A 596 12.48 12.18 35.61
N HIS A 597 12.91 11.56 36.68
CA HIS A 597 14.16 10.79 36.76
C HIS A 597 14.19 9.61 35.79
N ALA A 598 13.05 8.91 35.64
CA ALA A 598 12.92 7.81 34.70
C ALA A 598 12.95 8.33 33.24
N LEU A 599 12.24 9.43 32.98
CA LEU A 599 12.21 10.08 31.67
C LEU A 599 13.57 10.64 31.27
N ASP A 600 14.32 11.23 32.22
CA ASP A 600 15.69 11.70 31.97
C ASP A 600 16.64 10.53 31.65
N ALA A 601 16.59 9.45 32.44
CA ALA A 601 17.40 8.26 32.21
C ALA A 601 17.15 7.62 30.82
N ILE A 602 15.89 7.64 30.34
CA ILE A 602 15.53 7.16 29.02
C ILE A 602 16.04 8.13 27.95
N ALA A 603 15.82 9.44 28.14
CA ALA A 603 16.24 10.48 27.19
C ALA A 603 17.76 10.49 26.99
N GLN A 604 18.55 10.37 28.07
CA GLN A 604 19.99 10.25 27.99
C GLN A 604 20.43 9.04 27.16
N ARG A 605 19.82 7.88 27.39
CA ARG A 605 20.15 6.65 26.65
C ARG A 605 19.82 6.79 25.17
N VAL A 606 18.64 7.31 24.85
CA VAL A 606 18.21 7.54 23.46
C VAL A 606 19.14 8.56 22.77
N ARG A 607 19.55 9.64 23.46
CA ARG A 607 20.52 10.62 22.92
C ARG A 607 21.85 9.95 22.60
N THR A 608 22.39 9.11 23.51
CA THR A 608 23.65 8.40 23.30
C THR A 608 23.60 7.43 22.13
N ALA A 609 22.49 6.70 21.99
CA ALA A 609 22.26 5.79 20.86
C ALA A 609 22.13 6.54 19.52
N THR A 610 21.38 7.66 19.50
CA THR A 610 21.21 8.48 18.29
C THR A 610 22.50 9.16 17.85
N ALA A 611 23.37 9.52 18.81
CA ALA A 611 24.70 10.05 18.53
C ALA A 611 25.72 8.99 18.03
N ASN A 612 25.30 7.73 17.88
CA ASN A 612 26.15 6.60 17.47
C ASN A 612 27.40 6.41 18.37
N LEU A 613 27.27 6.72 19.67
CA LEU A 613 28.34 6.55 20.65
C LEU A 613 28.32 5.17 21.33
N GLU A 614 27.37 4.32 20.95
CA GLU A 614 27.18 2.96 21.45
C GLU A 614 27.50 1.92 20.38
N ASP A 615 27.50 0.63 20.80
CA ASP A 615 27.68 -0.48 19.87
C ASP A 615 26.54 -0.52 18.84
N PRO A 616 26.83 -0.32 17.55
CA PRO A 616 25.80 -0.28 16.49
C PRO A 616 25.05 -1.60 16.31
N ASN A 617 25.57 -2.69 16.92
CA ASN A 617 24.93 -4.00 16.83
C ASN A 617 23.92 -4.26 17.95
N LYS A 618 23.64 -3.30 18.83
CA LYS A 618 22.69 -3.44 19.93
C LYS A 618 21.41 -2.66 19.67
N PRO A 619 20.29 -3.02 20.35
CA PRO A 619 19.09 -2.19 20.32
C PRO A 619 19.38 -0.77 20.85
N ARG A 620 18.61 0.23 20.39
CA ARG A 620 18.75 1.64 20.80
C ARG A 620 18.67 1.85 22.32
N GLY A 621 18.02 0.93 23.03
CA GLY A 621 17.95 0.91 24.49
C GLY A 621 17.19 -0.30 24.98
N VAL A 622 17.65 -0.86 26.11
CA VAL A 622 16.93 -1.94 26.82
C VAL A 622 16.71 -1.48 28.24
N PHE A 623 15.47 -1.35 28.64
CA PHE A 623 15.09 -0.85 29.97
C PHE A 623 14.21 -1.85 30.71
N MET A 624 14.36 -1.93 31.99
CA MET A 624 13.46 -2.62 32.90
C MET A 624 12.80 -1.62 33.86
N PHE A 625 11.50 -1.36 33.66
CA PHE A 625 10.72 -0.49 34.54
C PHE A 625 10.17 -1.29 35.70
N VAL A 626 10.58 -0.93 36.91
CA VAL A 626 10.26 -1.65 38.14
C VAL A 626 9.49 -0.72 39.09
N GLY A 627 8.36 -1.16 39.61
CA GLY A 627 7.56 -0.36 40.53
C GLY A 627 6.11 -0.81 40.65
N PRO A 628 5.31 -0.15 41.51
CA PRO A 628 3.89 -0.46 41.71
C PRO A 628 3.07 -0.40 40.43
N SER A 629 1.87 -0.94 40.47
CA SER A 629 0.91 -0.83 39.33
C SER A 629 0.41 0.61 39.21
N GLY A 630 0.06 1.04 37.98
CA GLY A 630 -0.57 2.35 37.74
C GLY A 630 0.33 3.58 37.87
N VAL A 631 1.67 3.44 37.97
CA VAL A 631 2.62 4.56 38.12
C VAL A 631 3.14 5.13 36.80
N GLY A 632 2.58 4.71 35.67
CA GLY A 632 2.94 5.27 34.36
C GLY A 632 3.92 4.46 33.49
N LYS A 633 4.32 3.22 33.89
CA LYS A 633 5.25 2.37 33.13
C LYS A 633 4.84 2.15 31.66
N THR A 634 3.61 1.70 31.46
CA THR A 634 3.05 1.46 30.11
C THR A 634 2.79 2.77 29.35
N GLU A 635 2.35 3.83 30.05
CA GLU A 635 2.15 5.15 29.43
C GLU A 635 3.46 5.75 28.93
N THR A 636 4.58 5.51 29.62
CA THR A 636 5.92 5.91 29.15
C THR A 636 6.29 5.20 27.85
N ALA A 637 5.97 3.92 27.71
CA ALA A 637 6.22 3.18 26.46
C ALA A 637 5.36 3.71 25.31
N LEU A 638 4.09 4.03 25.58
CA LEU A 638 3.17 4.66 24.61
C LEU A 638 3.67 6.05 24.19
N ALA A 639 4.07 6.88 25.15
CA ALA A 639 4.61 8.20 24.90
C ALA A 639 5.89 8.15 24.03
N LEU A 640 6.78 7.20 24.31
CA LEU A 640 7.99 6.98 23.51
C LEU A 640 7.66 6.55 22.07
N ALA A 641 6.72 5.64 21.88
CA ALA A 641 6.29 5.21 20.55
C ALA A 641 5.68 6.39 19.76
N ASP A 642 4.90 7.21 20.43
CA ASP A 642 4.29 8.39 19.82
C ASP A 642 5.33 9.45 19.43
N VAL A 643 6.24 9.79 20.32
CA VAL A 643 7.22 10.86 20.11
C VAL A 643 8.34 10.45 19.15
N LEU A 644 8.92 9.25 19.31
CA LEU A 644 10.09 8.81 18.54
C LEU A 644 9.73 8.19 17.19
N TYR A 645 8.59 7.50 17.11
CA TYR A 645 8.22 6.70 15.91
C TYR A 645 6.92 7.14 15.24
N GLY A 646 6.32 8.24 15.72
CA GLY A 646 5.21 8.92 15.04
C GLY A 646 3.83 8.33 15.31
N GLY A 647 3.66 7.49 16.34
CA GLY A 647 2.35 7.04 16.76
C GLY A 647 2.36 5.81 17.66
N GLU A 648 1.33 5.66 18.46
CA GLU A 648 1.15 4.52 19.38
C GLU A 648 1.08 3.16 18.64
N ARG A 649 0.70 3.15 17.36
CA ARG A 649 0.67 1.95 16.51
C ARG A 649 2.07 1.37 16.25
N LYS A 650 3.12 2.12 16.54
CA LYS A 650 4.52 1.66 16.46
C LYS A 650 4.99 1.00 17.76
N MET A 651 4.08 0.70 18.69
CA MET A 651 4.35 -0.11 19.86
C MET A 651 3.95 -1.56 19.61
N VAL A 652 4.91 -2.46 19.81
CA VAL A 652 4.70 -3.92 19.79
C VAL A 652 4.56 -4.36 21.23
N THR A 653 3.35 -4.69 21.65
CA THR A 653 3.07 -5.13 23.03
C THR A 653 2.97 -6.64 23.11
N ILE A 654 3.76 -7.24 23.97
CA ILE A 654 3.75 -8.66 24.29
C ILE A 654 3.45 -8.80 25.78
N ASN A 655 2.30 -9.39 26.11
CA ASN A 655 1.96 -9.71 27.51
C ASN A 655 2.64 -11.02 27.89
N MET A 656 3.66 -10.92 28.74
CA MET A 656 4.48 -12.06 29.13
C MET A 656 3.74 -13.05 30.02
N SER A 657 2.57 -12.68 30.55
CA SER A 657 1.71 -13.61 31.31
C SER A 657 1.10 -14.72 30.44
N GLU A 658 1.10 -14.56 29.12
CA GLU A 658 0.68 -15.60 28.17
C GLU A 658 1.76 -16.65 27.88
N TYR A 659 3.01 -16.38 28.30
CA TYR A 659 4.20 -17.19 28.01
C TYR A 659 4.81 -17.83 29.26
N GLN A 660 3.97 -18.46 30.08
CA GLN A 660 4.36 -19.09 31.35
C GLN A 660 4.97 -20.49 31.18
N GLU A 661 4.90 -21.06 29.99
CA GLU A 661 5.37 -22.41 29.72
C GLU A 661 6.55 -22.41 28.73
N ALA A 662 7.49 -23.37 28.86
CA ALA A 662 8.69 -23.43 28.04
C ALA A 662 8.39 -23.56 26.54
N HIS A 663 7.33 -24.26 26.17
CA HIS A 663 6.97 -24.43 24.76
C HIS A 663 6.37 -23.19 24.09
N SER A 664 5.96 -22.21 24.87
CA SER A 664 5.41 -20.95 24.36
C SER A 664 6.45 -20.05 23.66
N VAL A 665 7.77 -20.37 23.76
CA VAL A 665 8.84 -19.74 22.95
C VAL A 665 8.51 -19.82 21.46
N SER A 666 7.91 -20.93 21.00
CA SER A 666 7.50 -21.10 19.59
C SER A 666 6.43 -20.10 19.13
N GLY A 667 5.58 -19.60 20.04
CA GLY A 667 4.62 -18.55 19.74
C GLY A 667 5.29 -17.21 19.43
N LEU A 668 6.40 -16.88 20.10
CA LEU A 668 7.13 -15.64 19.92
C LEU A 668 8.08 -15.67 18.71
N LYS A 669 8.79 -16.80 18.53
CA LYS A 669 9.85 -16.95 17.52
C LYS A 669 9.36 -17.62 16.25
N GLY A 670 8.24 -18.35 16.29
CA GLY A 670 7.73 -19.22 15.24
C GLY A 670 7.97 -20.71 15.57
N SER A 671 7.22 -21.60 14.92
CA SER A 671 7.31 -23.04 15.11
C SER A 671 8.42 -23.64 14.24
N PRO A 672 9.31 -24.47 14.78
CA PRO A 672 10.34 -25.14 13.99
C PRO A 672 9.75 -26.17 12.99
N PRO A 673 10.53 -26.61 11.98
CA PRO A 673 10.08 -27.59 11.00
C PRO A 673 9.52 -28.87 11.63
N GLY A 674 8.33 -29.28 11.19
CA GLY A 674 7.66 -30.48 11.69
C GLY A 674 6.63 -30.27 12.81
N TYR A 675 6.48 -29.07 13.32
CA TYR A 675 5.45 -28.70 14.30
C TYR A 675 4.28 -27.96 13.65
N VAL A 676 3.11 -28.00 14.29
CA VAL A 676 1.92 -27.27 13.85
C VAL A 676 2.21 -25.78 13.89
N GLY A 677 1.83 -25.03 12.82
CA GLY A 677 2.15 -23.60 12.69
C GLY A 677 3.52 -23.31 12.03
N TYR A 678 4.22 -24.30 11.51
CA TYR A 678 5.44 -24.06 10.73
C TYR A 678 5.13 -23.25 9.46
N GLY A 679 5.87 -22.16 9.26
CA GLY A 679 5.65 -21.21 8.16
C GLY A 679 4.69 -20.07 8.50
N GLU A 680 4.08 -20.09 9.69
CA GLU A 680 3.44 -18.94 10.31
C GLU A 680 4.50 -18.30 11.22
N GLY A 681 4.97 -17.10 10.95
CA GLY A 681 6.00 -16.44 11.75
C GLY A 681 5.60 -16.29 13.23
N GLY A 682 6.57 -16.08 14.13
CA GLY A 682 6.28 -15.80 15.55
C GLY A 682 5.68 -14.42 15.74
N VAL A 683 4.85 -14.25 16.75
CA VAL A 683 4.17 -12.96 17.06
C VAL A 683 5.19 -11.83 17.20
N LEU A 684 6.27 -12.03 17.95
CA LEU A 684 7.32 -11.02 18.15
C LEU A 684 8.14 -10.80 16.87
N THR A 685 8.62 -11.89 16.27
CA THR A 685 9.50 -11.82 15.09
C THR A 685 8.80 -11.18 13.91
N GLU A 686 7.54 -11.52 13.63
CA GLU A 686 6.76 -10.90 12.56
C GLU A 686 6.41 -9.44 12.85
N ALA A 687 6.07 -9.10 14.10
CA ALA A 687 5.76 -7.72 14.47
C ALA A 687 6.97 -6.79 14.28
N VAL A 688 8.17 -7.21 14.71
CA VAL A 688 9.40 -6.43 14.56
C VAL A 688 9.86 -6.41 13.10
N ARG A 689 9.76 -7.52 12.38
CA ARG A 689 10.07 -7.57 10.95
C ARG A 689 9.25 -6.56 10.15
N ARG A 690 7.97 -6.44 10.50
CA ARG A 690 7.07 -5.46 9.86
C ARG A 690 7.32 -4.03 10.32
N ASN A 691 7.74 -3.85 11.56
CA ASN A 691 8.00 -2.55 12.18
C ASN A 691 9.38 -2.51 12.81
N PRO A 692 10.47 -2.37 12.00
CA PRO A 692 11.83 -2.35 12.53
C PRO A 692 12.12 -1.13 13.40
N TYR A 693 11.41 -0.02 13.19
CA TYR A 693 11.44 1.17 14.05
C TYR A 693 10.20 1.15 14.96
N SER A 694 10.36 0.61 16.16
CA SER A 694 9.26 0.43 17.12
C SER A 694 9.73 0.39 18.57
N VAL A 695 8.77 0.62 19.47
CA VAL A 695 8.94 0.31 20.90
C VAL A 695 8.41 -1.09 21.13
N VAL A 696 9.24 -1.99 21.62
CA VAL A 696 8.85 -3.34 22.02
C VAL A 696 8.60 -3.36 23.52
N LEU A 697 7.35 -3.50 23.92
CA LEU A 697 6.94 -3.59 25.32
C LEU A 697 6.70 -5.06 25.71
N LEU A 698 7.51 -5.55 26.65
CA LEU A 698 7.35 -6.86 27.28
C LEU A 698 6.73 -6.63 28.66
N ASP A 699 5.42 -6.81 28.78
CA ASP A 699 4.68 -6.48 29.99
C ASP A 699 4.64 -7.67 30.95
N GLU A 700 4.81 -7.42 32.26
CA GLU A 700 4.78 -8.42 33.34
C GLU A 700 5.82 -9.54 33.17
N VAL A 701 7.09 -9.18 32.92
CA VAL A 701 8.15 -10.17 32.60
C VAL A 701 8.43 -11.19 33.70
N GLU A 702 8.08 -10.89 34.94
CA GLU A 702 8.18 -11.82 36.06
C GLU A 702 7.30 -13.05 35.97
N LYS A 703 6.27 -13.01 35.10
CA LYS A 703 5.33 -14.12 34.88
C LYS A 703 5.80 -15.09 33.81
N ALA A 704 6.78 -14.68 33.00
CA ALA A 704 7.28 -15.49 31.90
C ALA A 704 8.13 -16.67 32.37
N HIS A 705 8.11 -17.78 31.62
CA HIS A 705 9.01 -18.88 31.82
C HIS A 705 10.47 -18.44 31.63
N PRO A 706 11.43 -18.91 32.42
CA PRO A 706 12.84 -18.55 32.27
C PRO A 706 13.43 -18.77 30.88
N ASP A 707 13.05 -19.85 30.20
CA ASP A 707 13.50 -20.15 28.83
C ASP A 707 13.03 -19.10 27.81
N VAL A 708 11.85 -18.52 28.03
CA VAL A 708 11.34 -17.40 27.20
C VAL A 708 12.22 -16.18 27.37
N LEU A 709 12.65 -15.88 28.60
CA LEU A 709 13.55 -14.75 28.88
C LEU A 709 14.95 -14.96 28.28
N GLU A 710 15.45 -16.21 28.26
CA GLU A 710 16.76 -16.54 27.68
C GLU A 710 16.84 -16.24 26.17
N MET A 711 15.73 -16.33 25.45
CA MET A 711 15.65 -15.99 24.04
C MET A 711 16.09 -14.55 23.76
N PHE A 712 15.81 -13.63 24.69
CA PHE A 712 16.14 -12.22 24.54
C PHE A 712 17.64 -11.90 24.75
N PHE A 713 18.44 -12.82 25.25
CA PHE A 713 19.90 -12.56 25.38
C PHE A 713 20.56 -12.28 24.05
N GLN A 714 20.15 -13.01 23.03
CA GLN A 714 20.64 -12.79 21.67
C GLN A 714 20.26 -11.40 21.15
N VAL A 715 19.02 -10.98 21.39
CA VAL A 715 18.51 -9.65 21.00
C VAL A 715 19.29 -8.54 21.71
N PHE A 716 19.51 -8.67 23.03
CA PHE A 716 20.18 -7.61 23.82
C PHE A 716 21.67 -7.50 23.52
N ASP A 717 22.33 -8.60 23.14
CA ASP A 717 23.77 -8.61 22.86
C ASP A 717 24.10 -8.30 21.40
N LYS A 718 23.27 -8.76 20.46
CA LYS A 718 23.54 -8.68 19.01
C LYS A 718 22.53 -7.84 18.24
N GLY A 719 21.47 -7.34 18.88
CA GLY A 719 20.40 -6.61 18.19
C GLY A 719 19.67 -7.41 17.11
N ALA A 720 19.80 -8.73 17.13
CA ALA A 720 19.19 -9.59 16.13
C ALA A 720 18.77 -10.93 16.75
N MET A 721 17.81 -11.59 16.14
CA MET A 721 17.33 -12.92 16.52
C MET A 721 16.90 -13.69 15.28
N ASP A 722 17.33 -14.97 15.21
CA ASP A 722 16.81 -15.84 14.13
C ASP A 722 15.39 -16.29 14.46
N ASP A 723 14.50 -16.21 13.49
CA ASP A 723 13.16 -16.82 13.58
C ASP A 723 13.26 -18.38 13.44
N ALA A 724 12.13 -19.06 13.52
CA ALA A 724 12.10 -20.51 13.38
C ALA A 724 12.43 -21.00 11.95
N GLU A 725 12.44 -20.13 10.97
CA GLU A 725 12.83 -20.44 9.59
C GLU A 725 14.30 -20.11 9.31
N GLY A 726 15.05 -19.60 10.31
CA GLY A 726 16.44 -19.20 10.18
C GLY A 726 16.63 -17.85 9.46
N ARG A 727 15.60 -16.97 9.46
CA ARG A 727 15.75 -15.57 9.04
C ARG A 727 16.24 -14.78 10.22
N GLU A 728 17.24 -13.92 10.00
CA GLU A 728 17.67 -12.94 10.97
C GLU A 728 16.68 -11.77 11.02
N ILE A 729 16.12 -11.51 12.20
CA ILE A 729 15.21 -10.39 12.47
C ILE A 729 15.98 -9.31 13.20
N ASP A 730 15.99 -8.10 12.64
CA ASP A 730 16.76 -6.95 13.13
C ASP A 730 15.99 -6.18 14.21
N PHE A 731 16.59 -6.06 15.41
CA PHE A 731 16.08 -5.30 16.55
C PHE A 731 16.92 -4.03 16.84
N ARG A 732 17.94 -3.72 16.05
CA ARG A 732 18.88 -2.60 16.31
C ARG A 732 18.18 -1.25 16.37
N ASN A 733 17.12 -1.05 15.62
CA ASN A 733 16.34 0.18 15.60
C ASN A 733 15.16 0.18 16.60
N THR A 734 15.02 -0.86 17.42
CA THR A 734 13.98 -0.95 18.43
C THR A 734 14.43 -0.37 19.76
N LEU A 735 13.45 0.12 20.53
CA LEU A 735 13.60 0.43 21.95
C LEU A 735 12.85 -0.65 22.74
N ILE A 736 13.54 -1.40 23.57
CA ILE A 736 12.93 -2.53 24.28
C ILE A 736 12.68 -2.14 25.73
N ILE A 737 11.44 -2.27 26.17
CA ILE A 737 10.96 -1.94 27.50
C ILE A 737 10.36 -3.18 28.14
N LEU A 738 10.86 -3.54 29.29
CA LEU A 738 10.33 -4.61 30.12
C LEU A 738 9.66 -3.99 31.33
N THR A 739 8.46 -4.43 31.69
CA THR A 739 7.82 -3.98 32.94
C THR A 739 7.79 -5.09 33.96
N SER A 740 7.98 -4.73 35.21
CA SER A 740 7.88 -5.67 36.33
C SER A 740 7.31 -5.02 37.57
N ASN A 741 6.51 -5.80 38.32
CA ASN A 741 6.01 -5.42 39.63
C ASN A 741 6.85 -6.04 40.77
N VAL A 742 7.94 -6.73 40.45
CA VAL A 742 8.87 -7.31 41.47
C VAL A 742 9.50 -6.20 42.30
N GLY A 743 9.42 -6.29 43.58
CA GLY A 743 9.98 -5.30 44.50
C GLY A 743 9.07 -4.10 44.79
N SER A 744 7.82 -4.07 44.30
CA SER A 744 6.86 -2.98 44.52
C SER A 744 6.70 -2.66 46.02
N ALA A 745 6.61 -3.68 46.87
CA ALA A 745 6.51 -3.49 48.34
C ALA A 745 7.74 -2.76 48.92
N ALA A 746 8.96 -3.04 48.43
CA ALA A 746 10.16 -2.35 48.85
C ALA A 746 10.22 -0.90 48.36
N VAL A 747 9.77 -0.65 47.11
CA VAL A 747 9.62 0.71 46.57
C VAL A 747 8.65 1.49 47.44
N MET A 748 7.46 0.94 47.69
CA MET A 748 6.43 1.55 48.53
C MET A 748 7.00 1.87 49.92
N GLN A 749 7.67 0.91 50.57
CA GLN A 749 8.27 1.12 51.92
C GLN A 749 9.36 2.19 51.91
N ALA A 750 10.18 2.26 50.87
CA ALA A 750 11.28 3.24 50.76
C ALA A 750 10.75 4.68 50.53
N CYS A 751 9.61 4.83 49.89
CA CYS A 751 9.01 6.12 49.47
C CYS A 751 7.83 6.55 50.36
N LEU A 752 7.25 5.65 51.18
CA LEU A 752 6.05 5.92 51.96
C LEU A 752 6.26 7.09 52.93
N ASN A 753 5.31 8.04 52.95
CA ASN A 753 5.30 9.22 53.82
C ASN A 753 6.52 10.15 53.68
N LYS A 754 7.23 10.12 52.55
CA LYS A 754 8.32 11.02 52.27
C LYS A 754 7.88 12.09 51.27
N PRO A 755 8.16 13.38 51.52
CA PRO A 755 8.00 14.43 50.52
C PRO A 755 8.92 14.18 49.32
N ALA A 756 8.63 14.81 48.22
CA ALA A 756 9.35 14.62 46.95
C ALA A 756 10.87 14.88 47.07
N GLU A 757 11.27 15.81 47.95
CA GLU A 757 12.66 16.19 48.22
C GLU A 757 13.44 15.12 49.04
N GLU A 758 12.74 14.24 49.77
CA GLU A 758 13.33 13.19 50.60
C GLU A 758 13.22 11.79 49.96
N LEU A 759 12.75 11.69 48.73
CA LEU A 759 12.70 10.42 48.02
C LEU A 759 14.12 9.89 47.77
N PRO A 760 14.34 8.56 47.92
CA PRO A 760 15.64 7.99 47.68
C PRO A 760 16.11 8.24 46.25
N ASP A 761 17.42 8.48 46.09
CA ASP A 761 18.01 8.60 44.74
C ASP A 761 17.66 7.36 43.88
N PRO A 762 17.34 7.52 42.59
CA PRO A 762 16.93 6.41 41.73
C PRO A 762 17.94 5.28 41.66
N ASP A 763 19.22 5.58 41.58
CA ASP A 763 20.29 4.58 41.52
C ASP A 763 20.41 3.83 42.86
N ALA A 764 20.30 4.53 44.00
CA ALA A 764 20.27 3.90 45.31
C ALA A 764 19.03 3.01 45.51
N LEU A 765 17.89 3.43 45.00
CA LEU A 765 16.67 2.61 45.02
C LEU A 765 16.83 1.36 44.14
N ALA A 766 17.39 1.51 42.94
CA ALA A 766 17.67 0.38 42.05
C ALA A 766 18.62 -0.65 42.73
N GLU A 767 19.66 -0.19 43.44
CA GLU A 767 20.53 -1.07 44.21
C GLU A 767 19.79 -1.82 45.33
N THR A 768 18.87 -1.15 46.01
CA THR A 768 18.04 -1.76 47.07
C THR A 768 17.11 -2.84 46.51
N LEU A 769 16.66 -2.68 45.25
CA LEU A 769 15.80 -3.65 44.55
C LEU A 769 16.55 -4.86 43.99
N ARG A 770 17.87 -4.75 43.76
CA ARG A 770 18.69 -5.83 43.16
C ARG A 770 18.55 -7.19 43.86
N PRO A 771 18.57 -7.31 45.17
CA PRO A 771 18.41 -8.61 45.82
C PRO A 771 17.07 -9.28 45.56
N GLN A 772 16.01 -8.49 45.38
CA GLN A 772 14.69 -9.02 45.08
C GLN A 772 14.59 -9.41 43.58
N LEU A 773 15.16 -8.59 42.71
CA LEU A 773 15.23 -8.88 41.29
C LEU A 773 16.07 -10.14 41.02
N TYR A 774 17.17 -10.38 41.72
CA TYR A 774 17.99 -11.59 41.60
C TYR A 774 17.30 -12.88 42.05
N LYS A 775 16.22 -12.78 42.83
CA LYS A 775 15.40 -13.95 43.16
C LYS A 775 14.53 -14.41 42.00
N THR A 776 14.15 -13.47 41.13
CA THR A 776 13.22 -13.71 40.00
C THR A 776 13.96 -13.82 38.68
N PHE A 777 14.97 -12.99 38.46
CA PHE A 777 15.71 -12.92 37.23
C PHE A 777 17.17 -13.31 37.38
N LYS A 778 17.73 -13.97 36.36
CA LYS A 778 19.16 -14.32 36.34
C LYS A 778 20.01 -13.03 36.34
N PRO A 779 21.15 -12.96 37.10
CA PRO A 779 22.03 -11.78 37.09
C PRO A 779 22.50 -11.39 35.68
N ALA A 780 22.74 -12.40 34.81
CA ALA A 780 23.14 -12.21 33.43
C ALA A 780 22.08 -11.49 32.59
N PHE A 781 20.81 -11.67 32.93
CA PHE A 781 19.67 -10.99 32.25
C PHE A 781 19.64 -9.51 32.64
N LEU A 782 19.70 -9.22 33.93
CA LEU A 782 19.66 -7.87 34.47
C LEU A 782 20.86 -7.01 34.04
N GLY A 783 22.04 -7.63 33.86
CA GLY A 783 23.26 -6.94 33.44
C GLY A 783 23.25 -6.37 32.02
N ARG A 784 22.20 -6.71 31.22
CA ARG A 784 22.05 -6.27 29.82
C ARG A 784 21.06 -5.12 29.62
N MET A 785 20.44 -4.66 30.70
CA MET A 785 19.43 -3.63 30.67
C MET A 785 19.63 -2.59 31.76
N LYS A 786 19.09 -1.40 31.53
CA LYS A 786 19.05 -0.37 32.58
C LYS A 786 17.79 -0.57 33.42
N VAL A 787 17.96 -0.88 34.70
CA VAL A 787 16.83 -0.95 35.63
C VAL A 787 16.46 0.48 36.03
N VAL A 788 15.18 0.82 35.84
CA VAL A 788 14.62 2.14 36.12
C VAL A 788 13.49 1.96 37.14
N PRO A 789 13.70 2.36 38.40
CA PRO A 789 12.63 2.32 39.39
C PRO A 789 11.61 3.44 39.12
N TYR A 790 10.35 3.13 39.31
CA TYR A 790 9.25 4.06 39.27
C TYR A 790 8.72 4.33 40.65
N TYR A 791 8.63 5.59 41.02
CA TYR A 791 8.10 6.00 42.32
C TYR A 791 6.58 5.81 42.41
N PRO A 792 6.05 5.59 43.62
CA PRO A 792 4.61 5.67 43.85
C PRO A 792 4.12 7.08 43.55
N ILE A 793 2.90 7.18 43.13
CA ILE A 793 2.27 8.47 42.80
C ILE A 793 1.85 9.13 44.11
N SER A 794 2.31 10.39 44.37
CA SER A 794 1.81 11.23 45.45
C SER A 794 0.48 11.86 45.13
N ASP A 795 -0.22 12.38 46.13
CA ASP A 795 -1.50 13.04 45.97
C ASP A 795 -1.37 14.29 45.06
N ASP A 796 -0.28 15.05 45.18
CA ASP A 796 -0.01 16.20 44.33
C ASP A 796 0.09 15.80 42.84
N VAL A 797 0.86 14.74 42.56
CA VAL A 797 1.01 14.17 41.22
C VAL A 797 -0.32 13.58 40.71
N LEU A 798 -1.14 13.02 41.62
CA LEU A 798 -2.43 12.49 41.26
C LEU A 798 -3.41 13.59 40.82
N VAL A 799 -3.35 14.77 41.49
CA VAL A 799 -4.10 15.98 41.10
C VAL A 799 -3.73 16.39 39.68
N GLU A 800 -2.44 16.52 39.36
CA GLU A 800 -1.99 16.85 38.01
C GLU A 800 -2.45 15.84 36.94
N ILE A 801 -2.45 14.54 37.30
CA ILE A 801 -2.94 13.49 36.41
C ILE A 801 -4.45 13.59 36.17
N ILE A 802 -5.23 13.93 37.21
CA ILE A 802 -6.69 14.15 37.09
C ILE A 802 -6.94 15.32 36.13
N GLU A 803 -6.27 16.45 36.35
CA GLU A 803 -6.40 17.63 35.49
C GLU A 803 -6.02 17.33 34.03
N LEU A 804 -4.90 16.62 33.78
CA LEU A 804 -4.49 16.20 32.44
C LEU A 804 -5.58 15.33 31.75
N LYS A 805 -6.23 14.43 32.49
CA LYS A 805 -7.29 13.58 31.95
C LYS A 805 -8.59 14.35 31.69
N LEU A 806 -8.95 15.29 32.56
CA LEU A 806 -10.09 16.19 32.35
C LEU A 806 -9.87 17.08 31.15
N GLU A 807 -8.65 17.61 30.96
CA GLU A 807 -8.27 18.37 29.78
C GLU A 807 -8.39 17.55 28.47
N ARG A 808 -8.03 16.27 28.49
CA ARG A 808 -8.26 15.35 27.35
C ARG A 808 -9.77 15.15 27.06
N ILE A 809 -10.58 15.09 28.10
CA ILE A 809 -12.05 15.02 27.97
C ILE A 809 -12.57 16.31 27.36
N ARG A 810 -12.11 17.46 27.85
CA ARG A 810 -12.48 18.80 27.34
C ARG A 810 -12.25 18.87 25.84
N ARG A 811 -11.04 18.58 25.37
CA ARG A 811 -10.69 18.61 23.94
C ARG A 811 -11.56 17.69 23.10
N ARG A 812 -11.95 16.54 23.64
CA ARG A 812 -12.84 15.59 22.96
C ARG A 812 -14.27 16.13 22.85
N ILE A 813 -14.79 16.76 23.88
CA ILE A 813 -16.13 17.36 23.90
C ILE A 813 -16.17 18.56 22.94
N GLU A 814 -15.18 19.44 23.01
CA GLU A 814 -15.03 20.60 22.09
C GLU A 814 -14.97 20.16 20.62
N ALA A 815 -14.17 19.12 20.31
CA ALA A 815 -14.04 18.62 18.95
C ALA A 815 -15.33 18.01 18.40
N ASN A 816 -16.06 17.22 19.23
CA ASN A 816 -17.21 16.46 18.75
C ASN A 816 -18.55 17.21 18.85
N HIS A 817 -18.72 18.04 19.88
CA HIS A 817 -19.98 18.70 20.18
C HIS A 817 -19.90 20.23 20.07
N LYS A 818 -18.71 20.81 19.88
CA LYS A 818 -18.43 22.25 19.89
C LYS A 818 -18.90 22.94 21.19
N ALA A 819 -19.01 22.19 22.29
CA ALA A 819 -19.45 22.64 23.58
C ALA A 819 -18.25 22.91 24.50
N ALA A 820 -18.33 23.95 25.31
CA ALA A 820 -17.33 24.23 26.36
C ALA A 820 -17.48 23.18 27.48
N PHE A 821 -16.36 22.60 27.94
CA PHE A 821 -16.33 21.71 29.11
C PHE A 821 -15.59 22.40 30.25
N GLU A 822 -16.25 22.55 31.40
CA GLU A 822 -15.73 23.26 32.56
C GLU A 822 -15.82 22.39 33.83
N TRP A 823 -14.80 22.48 34.65
CA TRP A 823 -14.78 21.89 35.98
C TRP A 823 -14.13 22.85 37.00
N ASP A 824 -14.32 22.59 38.27
CA ASP A 824 -13.69 23.33 39.36
C ASP A 824 -12.85 22.41 40.26
N GLU A 825 -12.19 22.99 41.24
CA GLU A 825 -11.31 22.31 42.18
C GLU A 825 -12.09 21.25 43.00
N SER A 826 -13.39 21.45 43.26
CA SER A 826 -14.20 20.49 44.00
C SER A 826 -14.32 19.14 43.31
N LEU A 827 -14.36 19.13 41.96
CA LEU A 827 -14.38 17.88 41.21
C LEU A 827 -13.04 17.14 41.36
N VAL A 828 -11.92 17.85 41.28
CA VAL A 828 -10.58 17.26 41.39
C VAL A 828 -10.39 16.64 42.78
N GLU A 829 -10.78 17.38 43.84
CA GLU A 829 -10.74 16.88 45.23
C GLU A 829 -11.65 15.67 45.43
N ALA A 830 -12.85 15.66 44.86
CA ALA A 830 -13.75 14.54 44.98
C ALA A 830 -13.27 13.28 44.24
N VAL A 831 -12.62 13.44 43.10
CA VAL A 831 -11.96 12.33 42.38
C VAL A 831 -10.76 11.82 43.19
N LEU A 832 -9.94 12.72 43.74
CA LEU A 832 -8.78 12.37 44.57
C LEU A 832 -9.24 11.60 45.84
N ALA A 833 -10.27 12.08 46.52
CA ALA A 833 -10.81 11.44 47.74
C ALA A 833 -11.37 10.01 47.48
N ARG A 834 -11.81 9.75 46.24
CA ARG A 834 -12.28 8.42 45.82
C ARG A 834 -11.12 7.50 45.39
N CYS A 835 -9.92 8.04 45.16
CA CYS A 835 -8.71 7.27 44.82
C CYS A 835 -8.03 6.68 46.07
N THR A 836 -8.77 5.86 46.83
CA THR A 836 -8.29 5.33 48.15
C THR A 836 -7.32 4.15 48.06
N GLU A 837 -7.22 3.50 46.90
CA GLU A 837 -6.35 2.33 46.72
C GLU A 837 -4.94 2.76 46.25
N VAL A 838 -4.02 2.81 47.16
CA VAL A 838 -2.60 3.20 46.89
C VAL A 838 -1.92 2.26 45.88
N ASP A 839 -2.32 1.00 45.82
CA ASP A 839 -1.73 -0.01 44.93
C ASP A 839 -2.17 0.10 43.45
N SER A 840 -3.26 0.81 43.19
CA SER A 840 -3.84 0.95 41.85
C SER A 840 -3.41 2.24 41.14
N GLY A 841 -2.85 3.23 41.83
CA GLY A 841 -2.30 4.46 41.30
C GLY A 841 -3.26 5.20 40.33
N ALA A 842 -2.75 5.70 39.20
CA ALA A 842 -3.53 6.43 38.20
C ALA A 842 -4.64 5.61 37.52
N ARG A 843 -4.67 4.27 37.65
CA ARG A 843 -5.76 3.43 37.12
C ARG A 843 -7.08 3.70 37.83
N ASN A 844 -7.05 4.07 39.13
CA ASN A 844 -8.27 4.45 39.85
C ASN A 844 -8.91 5.70 39.25
N VAL A 845 -8.12 6.68 38.87
CA VAL A 845 -8.63 7.88 38.17
C VAL A 845 -9.35 7.49 36.89
N ASP A 846 -8.78 6.63 36.06
CA ASP A 846 -9.44 6.14 34.84
C ASP A 846 -10.75 5.41 35.15
N HIS A 847 -10.77 4.59 36.20
CA HIS A 847 -11.98 3.86 36.59
C HIS A 847 -13.10 4.82 37.02
N ILE A 848 -12.77 5.85 37.80
CA ILE A 848 -13.75 6.85 38.26
C ILE A 848 -14.24 7.68 37.08
N LEU A 849 -13.35 8.21 36.25
CA LEU A 849 -13.73 9.06 35.12
C LEU A 849 -14.55 8.28 34.07
N ASN A 850 -14.11 7.08 33.69
CA ASN A 850 -14.80 6.28 32.69
C ASN A 850 -16.03 5.54 33.23
N GLY A 851 -16.03 5.15 34.51
CA GLY A 851 -17.10 4.37 35.14
C GLY A 851 -18.23 5.22 35.74
N THR A 852 -17.96 6.48 36.10
CA THR A 852 -18.94 7.34 36.77
C THR A 852 -19.17 8.63 35.98
N LEU A 853 -18.13 9.41 35.71
CA LEU A 853 -18.26 10.76 35.15
C LEU A 853 -18.73 10.74 33.69
N LEU A 854 -18.05 10.01 32.83
CA LEU A 854 -18.38 9.98 31.38
C LEU A 854 -19.74 9.36 31.05
N PRO A 855 -20.23 8.28 31.71
CA PRO A 855 -21.56 7.74 31.45
C PRO A 855 -22.68 8.74 31.76
N GLU A 856 -22.54 9.50 32.84
CA GLU A 856 -23.53 10.50 33.23
C GLU A 856 -23.54 11.69 32.25
N ILE A 857 -22.36 12.19 31.89
CA ILE A 857 -22.25 13.22 30.83
C ILE A 857 -22.88 12.72 29.52
N ALA A 858 -22.61 11.48 29.13
CA ALA A 858 -23.17 10.89 27.92
C ALA A 858 -24.71 10.81 27.98
N GLY A 859 -25.27 10.46 29.14
CA GLY A 859 -26.74 10.45 29.36
C GLY A 859 -27.37 11.82 29.15
N HIS A 860 -26.79 12.88 29.74
CA HIS A 860 -27.24 14.26 29.58
C HIS A 860 -27.08 14.77 28.14
N VAL A 861 -25.96 14.50 27.50
CA VAL A 861 -25.68 14.87 26.10
C VAL A 861 -26.69 14.21 25.15
N LEU A 862 -26.92 12.89 25.30
CA LEU A 862 -27.88 12.17 24.48
C LEU A 862 -29.31 12.64 24.69
N GLY A 863 -29.68 12.96 25.93
CA GLY A 863 -31.00 13.55 26.24
C GLY A 863 -31.24 14.87 25.50
N ARG A 864 -30.25 15.78 25.54
CA ARG A 864 -30.31 17.07 24.80
C ARG A 864 -30.37 16.88 23.29
N ILE A 865 -29.60 15.97 22.75
CA ILE A 865 -29.62 15.63 21.30
C ILE A 865 -30.99 15.09 20.91
N ALA A 866 -31.61 14.24 21.76
CA ALA A 866 -32.94 13.67 21.51
C ALA A 866 -34.03 14.78 21.52
N ASP A 867 -33.86 15.81 22.35
CA ASP A 867 -34.76 16.96 22.42
C ASP A 867 -34.49 18.00 21.29
N GLY A 868 -33.51 17.77 20.46
CA GLY A 868 -33.11 18.69 19.36
C GLY A 868 -32.46 19.98 19.85
N ALA A 869 -32.01 20.02 21.10
CA ALA A 869 -31.36 21.20 21.69
C ALA A 869 -29.84 21.21 21.43
N ALA A 870 -29.31 22.36 21.07
CA ALA A 870 -27.86 22.56 20.94
C ALA A 870 -27.23 22.48 22.35
N ILE A 871 -25.99 21.97 22.40
CA ILE A 871 -25.20 21.91 23.62
C ILE A 871 -24.12 22.97 23.52
N ALA A 872 -24.18 24.01 24.34
CA ALA A 872 -23.19 25.08 24.36
C ALA A 872 -22.14 24.86 25.45
N ARG A 873 -22.54 24.32 26.61
CA ARG A 873 -21.68 24.19 27.78
C ARG A 873 -22.04 22.98 28.62
N ILE A 874 -21.01 22.29 29.12
CA ILE A 874 -21.10 21.19 30.09
C ILE A 874 -20.22 21.57 31.28
N ALA A 875 -20.81 21.79 32.45
CA ALA A 875 -20.09 22.05 33.68
C ALA A 875 -20.29 20.88 34.66
N VAL A 876 -19.22 20.41 35.28
CA VAL A 876 -19.23 19.35 36.26
C VAL A 876 -18.58 19.84 37.55
N ARG A 877 -19.23 19.61 38.68
CA ARG A 877 -18.77 19.99 40.02
C ARG A 877 -19.02 18.84 40.99
N ALA A 878 -18.43 18.92 42.18
CA ALA A 878 -18.82 18.05 43.28
C ALA A 878 -19.60 18.86 44.33
N ASP A 879 -20.61 18.22 44.96
CA ASP A 879 -21.31 18.80 46.10
C ASP A 879 -20.58 18.58 47.43
N GLU A 880 -21.11 19.10 48.54
CA GLU A 880 -20.53 18.94 49.87
C GLU A 880 -20.46 17.46 50.34
N ALA A 881 -21.22 16.57 49.72
CA ALA A 881 -21.16 15.13 49.98
C ALA A 881 -20.14 14.42 49.08
N GLY A 882 -19.50 15.14 48.14
CA GLY A 882 -18.56 14.61 47.15
C GLY A 882 -19.24 13.92 45.99
N GLU A 883 -20.56 14.11 45.74
CA GLU A 883 -21.27 13.55 44.62
C GLU A 883 -21.15 14.49 43.40
N PHE A 884 -21.05 13.93 42.19
CA PHE A 884 -20.90 14.72 40.98
C PHE A 884 -22.21 15.34 40.51
N THR A 885 -22.20 16.64 40.30
CA THR A 885 -23.32 17.41 39.77
C THR A 885 -23.03 17.91 38.37
N TYR A 886 -23.99 17.78 37.47
CA TYR A 886 -23.84 18.05 36.07
C TYR A 886 -24.78 19.16 35.63
N THR A 887 -24.27 20.14 34.92
CA THR A 887 -25.04 21.20 34.28
C THR A 887 -24.74 21.19 32.79
N VAL A 888 -25.78 20.97 31.97
CA VAL A 888 -25.67 20.92 30.50
C VAL A 888 -26.59 21.99 29.94
N GLU A 889 -26.01 23.03 29.32
CA GLU A 889 -26.70 24.19 28.75
C GLU A 889 -26.68 24.16 27.22
#